data_db4e3ae3ab2df4d4c16bf4c69601c3b2
#
_entry.id   db4e3ae3ab2df4d4c16bf4c69601c3b2
#
_cell.length_a   1.000
_cell.length_b   1.000
_cell.length_c   1.000
_cell.angle_alpha   90.00
_cell.angle_beta   90.00
_cell.angle_gamma   90.00
#
_symmetry.space_group_name_H-M   'P 1'
#
loop_
_entity.id
_entity.type
_entity.pdbx_description
1 polymer ?
#
loop_
_entity_poly.entity_id
_entity_poly.type
_entity_poly.pdbx_seq_one_letter_code
_entity_poly.pdbx_strand_id
1 'polypeptide(L)'
;VRSHKLSLESVLRSQLQTNLLGTIVAWVFRIGDRHRRTLGLCLMVLTLLGGWLALQVSTEEDIAVMLPDSDPTFAASYALLKKAPFSRSVLIDLEAPVEGQAALLAQTAERLRERLGPPWISQVIGGMSMESGARLLDGLFAHMPQLFTEQDAAALAAAMAPEQVGETLQSSLNALSGPEGLWLARWLSRDPLAFRNQAFRKLAAVAVLPDVGIEDGALIDPAGRHTLLVAETPVSMEDSQGSEQLLRYLDEVVAEVVPDTLTARVVCAHRYTVANARAIKRDLVVVFAVSCVGLIAVFVSLLRHWRAVFVFLVPVFAILAGVLATAAVFGMISVMTVGFGAVLLGISVDYGLHVFFGLGQRQSDRAGYMSRLAVPMVVSCATTVGVFAVLLGSGLPIQRQLSIFSIAGLLTALVLAIAWLPHWMAEQKAGRRMAIPEIGGNGRRWVIALWLVLLIVCVPFCLRVRFDGDLRNVGLTPDDVLADEHAIRDAWGDPRGQALVVAQSDDIQSTLEMNELLYAQLAELWGPGELVSLAPLLPSRATQEANLDRWRRFWHEEGRLDRLRQTLGAEGGKLGFAQEAFAPFFQWVKQDRAPFDVVEFKQLAGSLLDLLFLSRSEGLGLISLVPDNEQTIEAFGAGGLALPPGVEAISQKWFASVLRRSLEKDFQRFLLLASVVVVIVLIAALRRPSEVLLCLLPPVTGLAFMLAVMGLLGMSVNMFNVAASVLVMGLSIDYGVFIVRSRGVSGPARDDAAERAVVTSALTTLCGFGALSVARHPAMFSLGITVVLGIIPAMACALLVIPALQHRTTGELEP
;
A
#
# COMPACT_ATOMS: atom_id res chain seq x y z
N VAL A 1 51.57 19.20 31.83
CA VAL A 1 51.78 17.84 32.35
C VAL A 1 50.51 17.05 32.44
N ARG A 2 49.32 17.60 32.81
CA ARG A 2 48.03 16.91 32.85
C ARG A 2 47.49 16.59 31.43
N SER A 3 47.70 17.49 30.47
CA SER A 3 47.22 17.26 29.09
C SER A 3 48.03 16.16 28.36
N HIS A 4 49.33 16.04 28.66
CA HIS A 4 50.17 15.00 28.11
C HIS A 4 49.90 13.59 28.66
N LYS A 5 49.47 13.49 29.96
CA LYS A 5 49.09 12.19 30.53
C LYS A 5 47.75 11.67 29.97
N LEU A 6 46.78 12.53 29.77
CA LEU A 6 45.50 12.17 29.13
C LEU A 6 45.65 11.71 27.65
N SER A 7 46.65 12.31 26.96
CA SER A 7 46.93 11.91 25.57
C SER A 7 47.68 10.55 25.51
N LEU A 8 48.59 10.26 26.46
CA LEU A 8 49.30 9.00 26.53
C LEU A 8 48.38 7.84 26.97
N GLU A 9 47.52 8.03 27.93
CA GLU A 9 46.53 7.00 28.34
C GLU A 9 45.53 6.71 27.26
N SER A 10 45.06 7.71 26.53
CA SER A 10 44.16 7.50 25.38
C SER A 10 44.86 6.78 24.22
N VAL A 11 46.14 7.09 23.97
CA VAL A 11 46.97 6.43 22.97
C VAL A 11 47.27 4.99 23.35
N LEU A 12 47.58 4.72 24.62
CA LEU A 12 47.86 3.35 25.13
C LEU A 12 46.55 2.49 25.14
N ARG A 13 45.43 3.03 25.59
CA ARG A 13 44.16 2.29 25.53
C ARG A 13 43.73 1.91 24.12
N SER A 14 43.99 2.74 23.15
CA SER A 14 43.56 2.46 21.78
C SER A 14 44.58 1.57 21.00
N GLN A 15 45.85 1.64 21.30
CA GLN A 15 46.81 0.63 20.84
C GLN A 15 46.52 -0.74 21.47
N LEU A 16 46.06 -0.78 22.71
CA LEU A 16 45.61 -2.00 23.36
C LEU A 16 44.33 -2.55 22.74
N GLN A 17 43.35 -1.73 22.37
CA GLN A 17 42.10 -2.19 21.71
C GLN A 17 42.31 -2.66 20.28
N THR A 18 43.12 -1.94 19.47
CA THR A 18 43.49 -2.40 18.12
C THR A 18 44.37 -3.66 18.17
N ASN A 19 45.18 -3.81 19.18
CA ASN A 19 45.96 -5.04 19.40
C ASN A 19 45.05 -6.20 19.89
N LEU A 20 44.02 -5.93 20.70
CA LEU A 20 43.13 -6.98 21.24
C LEU A 20 42.28 -7.61 20.12
N LEU A 21 41.64 -6.82 19.29
CA LEU A 21 40.84 -7.29 18.15
C LEU A 21 41.72 -7.98 17.11
N GLY A 22 42.86 -7.39 16.81
CA GLY A 22 43.88 -7.99 15.95
C GLY A 22 44.43 -9.31 16.49
N THR A 23 44.64 -9.42 17.81
CA THR A 23 45.09 -10.65 18.47
C THR A 23 44.03 -11.72 18.43
N ILE A 24 42.76 -11.35 18.66
CA ILE A 24 41.62 -12.29 18.56
C ILE A 24 41.52 -12.82 17.13
N VAL A 25 41.53 -11.95 16.13
CA VAL A 25 41.46 -12.35 14.71
C VAL A 25 42.64 -13.23 14.32
N ALA A 26 43.85 -12.89 14.72
CA ALA A 26 45.04 -13.71 14.45
C ALA A 26 44.95 -15.08 15.15
N TRP A 27 44.32 -15.16 16.32
CA TRP A 27 44.10 -16.40 17.06
C TRP A 27 43.00 -17.23 16.35
N VAL A 28 41.85 -16.64 15.97
CA VAL A 28 40.78 -17.28 15.19
C VAL A 28 41.34 -17.81 13.85
N PHE A 29 42.15 -17.02 13.16
CA PHE A 29 42.80 -17.44 11.94
C PHE A 29 43.66 -18.70 12.16
N ARG A 30 44.51 -18.72 13.20
CA ARG A 30 45.40 -19.88 13.49
C ARG A 30 44.62 -21.15 13.86
N ILE A 31 43.55 -21.03 14.61
CA ILE A 31 42.66 -22.17 14.91
C ILE A 31 41.94 -22.65 13.66
N GLY A 32 41.39 -21.72 12.86
CA GLY A 32 40.74 -22.06 11.62
C GLY A 32 41.64 -22.76 10.61
N ASP A 33 42.91 -22.35 10.50
CA ASP A 33 43.88 -23.00 9.62
C ASP A 33 44.20 -24.44 10.06
N ARG A 34 44.26 -24.68 11.39
CA ARG A 34 44.45 -26.02 11.95
C ARG A 34 43.27 -26.95 11.74
N HIS A 35 42.02 -26.41 11.74
CA HIS A 35 40.77 -27.17 11.68
C HIS A 35 39.93 -26.87 10.44
N ARG A 36 40.55 -26.45 9.32
CA ARG A 36 39.83 -26.00 8.11
C ARG A 36 38.84 -27.01 7.53
N ARG A 37 39.14 -28.32 7.61
CA ARG A 37 38.25 -29.38 7.11
C ARG A 37 37.04 -29.58 8.01
N THR A 38 37.22 -29.54 9.32
CA THR A 38 36.14 -29.65 10.31
C THR A 38 35.22 -28.42 10.23
N LEU A 39 35.76 -27.22 10.10
CA LEU A 39 34.99 -25.98 9.86
C LEU A 39 34.16 -26.07 8.58
N GLY A 40 34.75 -26.57 7.49
CA GLY A 40 34.00 -26.76 6.24
C GLY A 40 32.84 -27.78 6.35
N LEU A 41 33.10 -28.91 7.07
CA LEU A 41 32.10 -29.92 7.32
C LEU A 41 30.96 -29.39 8.21
N CYS A 42 31.29 -28.71 9.32
CA CYS A 42 30.31 -28.07 10.20
C CYS A 42 29.44 -27.06 9.43
N LEU A 43 30.05 -26.22 8.58
CA LEU A 43 29.34 -25.25 7.78
C LEU A 43 28.39 -25.93 6.78
N MET A 44 28.85 -27.03 6.13
CA MET A 44 28.00 -27.81 5.23
C MET A 44 26.80 -28.41 5.95
N VAL A 45 26.98 -28.99 7.14
CA VAL A 45 25.90 -29.56 7.95
C VAL A 45 24.93 -28.46 8.40
N LEU A 46 25.43 -27.30 8.85
CA LEU A 46 24.60 -26.15 9.24
C LEU A 46 23.80 -25.62 8.05
N THR A 47 24.38 -25.64 6.84
CA THR A 47 23.66 -25.20 5.64
C THR A 47 22.54 -26.15 5.25
N LEU A 48 22.81 -27.46 5.29
CA LEU A 48 21.78 -28.46 4.99
C LEU A 48 20.64 -28.41 6.01
N LEU A 49 20.97 -28.33 7.31
CA LEU A 49 19.98 -28.22 8.36
C LEU A 49 19.22 -26.88 8.27
N GLY A 50 19.93 -25.78 8.08
CA GLY A 50 19.31 -24.45 7.93
C GLY A 50 18.46 -24.36 6.68
N GLY A 51 18.90 -24.94 5.55
CA GLY A 51 18.13 -25.02 4.34
C GLY A 51 16.84 -25.84 4.52
N TRP A 52 16.92 -26.96 5.23
CA TRP A 52 15.74 -27.75 5.57
C TRP A 52 14.76 -26.97 6.47
N LEU A 53 15.26 -26.24 7.48
CA LEU A 53 14.43 -25.39 8.32
C LEU A 53 13.84 -24.22 7.53
N ALA A 54 14.58 -23.60 6.63
CA ALA A 54 14.11 -22.49 5.80
C ALA A 54 12.95 -22.91 4.87
N LEU A 55 12.94 -24.16 4.40
CA LEU A 55 11.84 -24.69 3.60
C LEU A 55 10.53 -24.88 4.40
N GLN A 56 10.60 -24.87 5.72
CA GLN A 56 9.42 -24.98 6.60
C GLN A 56 8.88 -23.60 7.04
N VAL A 57 9.56 -22.52 6.69
CA VAL A 57 9.14 -21.17 7.02
C VAL A 57 7.91 -20.81 6.18
N SER A 58 6.83 -20.41 6.86
CA SER A 58 5.64 -19.88 6.22
C SER A 58 5.93 -18.51 5.64
N THR A 59 5.48 -18.30 4.40
CA THR A 59 5.59 -17.00 3.72
C THR A 59 4.25 -16.31 3.71
N GLU A 60 4.27 -14.99 3.93
CA GLU A 60 3.10 -14.13 3.95
C GLU A 60 3.06 -13.27 2.69
N GLU A 61 1.95 -13.34 1.96
CA GLU A 61 1.70 -12.56 0.73
C GLU A 61 0.83 -11.32 1.02
N ASP A 62 0.40 -11.10 2.28
CA ASP A 62 -0.52 -10.02 2.65
C ASP A 62 0.11 -8.63 2.53
N ILE A 63 -0.62 -7.71 1.89
CA ILE A 63 -0.29 -6.29 1.77
C ILE A 63 -0.36 -5.59 3.15
N ALA A 64 -1.06 -6.16 4.14
CA ALA A 64 -1.13 -5.63 5.50
C ALA A 64 0.25 -5.41 6.14
N VAL A 65 1.26 -6.20 5.77
CA VAL A 65 2.65 -6.05 6.23
C VAL A 65 3.27 -4.70 5.82
N MET A 66 2.66 -4.02 4.86
CA MET A 66 3.07 -2.68 4.40
C MET A 66 2.39 -1.55 5.18
N LEU A 67 1.38 -1.84 5.99
CA LEU A 67 0.64 -0.84 6.75
C LEU A 67 1.34 -0.52 8.08
N PRO A 68 1.28 0.74 8.55
CA PRO A 68 1.88 1.11 9.83
C PRO A 68 1.12 0.49 11.01
N ASP A 69 1.82 -0.29 11.84
CA ASP A 69 1.28 -0.82 13.11
C ASP A 69 1.17 0.27 14.20
N SER A 70 1.83 1.39 13.99
CA SER A 70 2.01 2.43 15.01
C SER A 70 0.79 3.28 15.25
N ASP A 71 -0.18 3.28 14.33
CA ASP A 71 -1.42 4.03 14.45
C ASP A 71 -2.62 3.07 14.55
N PRO A 72 -3.26 2.96 15.74
CA PRO A 72 -4.39 2.06 15.94
C PRO A 72 -5.59 2.38 15.03
N THR A 73 -5.71 3.61 14.54
CA THR A 73 -6.78 3.98 13.60
C THR A 73 -6.57 3.32 12.24
N PHE A 74 -5.32 3.15 11.80
CA PHE A 74 -5.00 2.42 10.57
C PHE A 74 -5.38 0.93 10.67
N ALA A 75 -5.02 0.28 11.76
CA ALA A 75 -5.32 -1.13 11.97
C ALA A 75 -6.83 -1.38 12.03
N ALA A 76 -7.57 -0.52 12.74
CA ALA A 76 -9.02 -0.60 12.84
C ALA A 76 -9.69 -0.40 11.46
N SER A 77 -9.33 0.66 10.75
CA SER A 77 -9.89 0.96 9.43
C SER A 77 -9.56 -0.11 8.39
N TYR A 78 -8.35 -0.69 8.43
CA TYR A 78 -8.00 -1.80 7.54
C TYR A 78 -8.78 -3.08 7.87
N ALA A 79 -8.94 -3.40 9.16
CA ALA A 79 -9.76 -4.53 9.59
C ALA A 79 -11.23 -4.36 9.17
N LEU A 80 -11.73 -3.13 9.18
CA LEU A 80 -13.06 -2.78 8.72
C LEU A 80 -13.17 -2.90 7.19
N LEU A 81 -12.17 -2.40 6.45
CA LEU A 81 -12.13 -2.54 4.99
C LEU A 81 -12.19 -4.01 4.54
N LYS A 82 -11.46 -4.89 5.24
CA LYS A 82 -11.50 -6.35 4.97
C LYS A 82 -12.91 -6.94 5.14
N LYS A 83 -13.71 -6.42 6.06
CA LYS A 83 -15.07 -6.89 6.37
C LYS A 83 -16.14 -6.20 5.52
N ALA A 84 -15.81 -5.08 4.90
CA ALA A 84 -16.75 -4.34 4.08
C ALA A 84 -17.20 -5.17 2.86
N PRO A 85 -18.48 -5.18 2.50
CA PRO A 85 -19.01 -5.91 1.35
C PRO A 85 -18.24 -5.60 0.06
N PHE A 86 -17.80 -4.36 -0.12
CA PHE A 86 -17.05 -3.91 -1.30
C PHE A 86 -15.72 -4.65 -1.52
N SER A 87 -15.07 -5.15 -0.46
CA SER A 87 -13.83 -5.93 -0.57
C SER A 87 -14.04 -7.33 -1.17
N ARG A 88 -15.27 -7.82 -1.11
CA ARG A 88 -15.70 -9.13 -1.63
C ARG A 88 -16.56 -9.00 -2.89
N SER A 89 -16.78 -7.78 -3.38
CA SER A 89 -17.61 -7.56 -4.56
C SER A 89 -16.81 -7.78 -5.84
N VAL A 90 -17.45 -8.47 -6.77
CA VAL A 90 -17.04 -8.67 -8.16
C VAL A 90 -18.02 -7.89 -9.02
N LEU A 91 -17.57 -6.85 -9.70
CA LEU A 91 -18.36 -6.09 -10.64
C LEU A 91 -18.23 -6.70 -12.02
N ILE A 92 -19.35 -7.01 -12.66
CA ILE A 92 -19.41 -7.52 -14.03
C ILE A 92 -20.23 -6.53 -14.85
N ASP A 93 -19.59 -5.81 -15.75
CA ASP A 93 -20.23 -4.90 -16.70
C ASP A 93 -20.30 -5.55 -18.08
N LEU A 94 -21.50 -5.55 -18.67
CA LEU A 94 -21.71 -5.98 -20.04
C LEU A 94 -22.00 -4.77 -20.89
N GLU A 95 -21.18 -4.54 -21.92
CA GLU A 95 -21.35 -3.47 -22.88
C GLU A 95 -21.89 -3.98 -24.22
N ALA A 96 -22.94 -3.33 -24.72
CA ALA A 96 -23.44 -3.52 -26.07
C ALA A 96 -22.79 -2.52 -27.05
N PRO A 97 -22.50 -2.93 -28.31
CA PRO A 97 -21.86 -2.06 -29.30
C PRO A 97 -22.74 -0.90 -29.76
N VAL A 98 -24.06 -1.02 -29.59
CA VAL A 98 -25.05 0.00 -30.04
C VAL A 98 -26.04 0.28 -28.91
N GLU A 99 -26.53 1.49 -28.82
CA GLU A 99 -27.59 1.90 -27.89
C GLU A 99 -28.91 1.13 -28.14
N GLY A 100 -29.72 0.99 -27.10
CA GLY A 100 -31.06 0.38 -27.20
C GLY A 100 -31.05 -1.14 -27.23
N GLN A 101 -29.97 -1.82 -26.80
CA GLN A 101 -29.90 -3.28 -26.69
C GLN A 101 -30.20 -3.79 -25.25
N ALA A 102 -30.96 -3.03 -24.47
CA ALA A 102 -31.25 -3.31 -23.07
C ALA A 102 -31.86 -4.72 -22.87
N ALA A 103 -32.73 -5.18 -23.75
CA ALA A 103 -33.30 -6.53 -23.66
C ALA A 103 -32.26 -7.65 -23.81
N LEU A 104 -31.28 -7.49 -24.71
CA LEU A 104 -30.19 -8.47 -24.87
C LEU A 104 -29.28 -8.46 -23.64
N LEU A 105 -28.97 -7.27 -23.12
CA LEU A 105 -28.19 -7.09 -21.90
C LEU A 105 -28.89 -7.73 -20.71
N ALA A 106 -30.19 -7.45 -20.51
CA ALA A 106 -30.98 -8.01 -19.43
C ALA A 106 -31.05 -9.54 -19.48
N GLN A 107 -31.28 -10.11 -20.68
CA GLN A 107 -31.30 -11.55 -20.87
C GLN A 107 -29.95 -12.20 -20.58
N THR A 108 -28.86 -11.56 -20.99
CA THR A 108 -27.50 -12.08 -20.74
C THR A 108 -27.16 -11.97 -19.25
N ALA A 109 -27.52 -10.87 -18.61
CA ALA A 109 -27.34 -10.68 -17.17
C ALA A 109 -28.08 -11.74 -16.33
N GLU A 110 -29.32 -12.12 -16.74
CA GLU A 110 -30.07 -13.16 -16.06
C GLU A 110 -29.43 -14.53 -16.22
N ARG A 111 -28.94 -14.88 -17.41
CA ARG A 111 -28.19 -16.13 -17.63
C ARG A 111 -26.91 -16.18 -16.78
N LEU A 112 -26.21 -15.06 -16.66
CA LEU A 112 -25.03 -14.97 -15.80
C LEU A 112 -25.44 -15.17 -14.33
N ARG A 113 -26.53 -14.57 -13.88
CA ARG A 113 -27.06 -14.73 -12.53
C ARG A 113 -27.37 -16.19 -12.19
N GLU A 114 -28.01 -16.92 -13.12
CA GLU A 114 -28.33 -18.34 -12.96
C GLU A 114 -27.08 -19.23 -12.92
N ARG A 115 -26.01 -18.83 -13.64
CA ARG A 115 -24.80 -19.64 -13.78
C ARG A 115 -23.77 -19.39 -12.69
N LEU A 116 -23.74 -18.15 -12.16
CA LEU A 116 -22.86 -17.77 -11.07
C LEU A 116 -23.38 -18.31 -9.72
N GLY A 117 -22.54 -19.09 -9.01
CA GLY A 117 -22.95 -19.68 -7.74
C GLY A 117 -21.83 -20.31 -6.94
N PRO A 118 -22.19 -21.01 -5.85
CA PRO A 118 -21.22 -21.67 -4.98
C PRO A 118 -20.35 -22.66 -5.74
N PRO A 119 -19.09 -22.87 -5.31
CA PRO A 119 -18.48 -22.34 -4.09
C PRO A 119 -17.86 -20.94 -4.23
N TRP A 120 -17.83 -20.36 -5.44
CA TRP A 120 -17.07 -19.14 -5.74
C TRP A 120 -17.85 -17.85 -5.55
N ILE A 121 -19.16 -17.90 -5.78
CA ILE A 121 -20.06 -16.76 -5.62
C ILE A 121 -21.14 -17.13 -4.60
N SER A 122 -21.28 -16.31 -3.56
CA SER A 122 -22.28 -16.50 -2.51
C SER A 122 -23.63 -15.87 -2.89
N GLN A 123 -23.58 -14.74 -3.59
CA GLN A 123 -24.76 -13.98 -3.96
C GLN A 123 -24.49 -13.14 -5.21
N VAL A 124 -25.51 -12.95 -6.05
CA VAL A 124 -25.45 -12.00 -7.18
C VAL A 124 -26.52 -10.94 -6.98
N ILE A 125 -26.08 -9.71 -6.87
CA ILE A 125 -26.92 -8.51 -6.78
C ILE A 125 -26.89 -7.88 -8.18
N GLY A 126 -27.95 -7.97 -8.91
CA GLY A 126 -27.95 -7.46 -10.28
C GLY A 126 -29.35 -7.20 -10.75
N GLY A 127 -29.89 -6.05 -10.37
CA GLY A 127 -31.23 -5.66 -10.75
C GLY A 127 -32.32 -6.12 -9.78
N MET A 128 -33.46 -5.68 -10.03
CA MET A 128 -34.66 -5.93 -9.24
C MET A 128 -35.82 -6.28 -10.17
N SER A 129 -36.43 -7.43 -9.97
CA SER A 129 -37.62 -7.76 -10.78
C SER A 129 -38.70 -6.70 -10.61
N MET A 130 -39.49 -6.48 -11.65
CA MET A 130 -40.62 -5.51 -11.56
C MET A 130 -41.51 -5.78 -10.35
N GLU A 131 -41.71 -7.04 -9.98
CA GLU A 131 -42.50 -7.43 -8.81
C GLU A 131 -41.78 -7.08 -7.50
N SER A 132 -40.45 -7.24 -7.42
CA SER A 132 -39.68 -6.87 -6.23
C SER A 132 -39.60 -5.35 -6.06
N GLY A 133 -39.43 -4.60 -7.17
CA GLY A 133 -39.49 -3.15 -7.17
C GLY A 133 -40.87 -2.60 -6.75
N ALA A 134 -41.92 -3.18 -7.26
CA ALA A 134 -43.27 -2.82 -6.84
C ALA A 134 -43.50 -3.13 -5.35
N ARG A 135 -43.05 -4.27 -4.84
CA ARG A 135 -43.12 -4.63 -3.41
C ARG A 135 -42.33 -3.65 -2.53
N LEU A 136 -41.12 -3.27 -2.94
CA LEU A 136 -40.31 -2.28 -2.22
C LEU A 136 -41.06 -0.93 -2.14
N LEU A 137 -41.58 -0.43 -3.25
CA LEU A 137 -42.29 0.83 -3.29
C LEU A 137 -43.62 0.78 -2.50
N ASP A 138 -44.40 -0.31 -2.64
CA ASP A 138 -45.63 -0.53 -1.86
C ASP A 138 -45.31 -0.56 -0.35
N GLY A 139 -44.24 -1.24 0.04
CA GLY A 139 -43.78 -1.29 1.43
C GLY A 139 -43.24 0.05 1.94
N LEU A 140 -42.40 0.75 1.19
CA LEU A 140 -41.95 2.10 1.58
C LEU A 140 -43.15 3.06 1.73
N PHE A 141 -44.11 3.03 0.80
CA PHE A 141 -45.32 3.84 0.91
C PHE A 141 -46.12 3.48 2.16
N ALA A 142 -46.25 2.19 2.48
CA ALA A 142 -46.95 1.75 3.69
C ALA A 142 -46.25 2.31 4.96
N HIS A 143 -44.94 2.42 4.96
CA HIS A 143 -44.15 2.90 6.09
C HIS A 143 -43.85 4.41 6.05
N MET A 144 -44.34 5.16 5.08
CA MET A 144 -44.12 6.61 5.00
C MET A 144 -44.48 7.38 6.27
N PRO A 145 -45.54 7.01 7.06
CA PRO A 145 -45.82 7.65 8.33
C PRO A 145 -44.67 7.56 9.37
N GLN A 146 -43.94 6.41 9.42
CA GLN A 146 -42.77 6.24 10.28
C GLN A 146 -41.55 7.05 9.77
N LEU A 147 -41.55 7.42 8.48
CA LEU A 147 -40.49 8.18 7.81
C LEU A 147 -40.82 9.67 7.61
N PHE A 148 -41.94 10.13 8.18
CA PHE A 148 -42.54 11.45 7.93
C PHE A 148 -41.78 12.56 8.66
N THR A 149 -40.97 13.32 7.96
CA THR A 149 -40.17 14.45 8.45
C THR A 149 -40.96 15.77 8.43
N GLU A 150 -40.39 16.84 8.99
CA GLU A 150 -40.96 18.20 8.89
C GLU A 150 -40.99 18.70 7.45
N GLN A 151 -39.97 18.36 6.65
CA GLN A 151 -39.96 18.70 5.22
C GLN A 151 -41.07 17.98 4.46
N ASP A 152 -41.32 16.71 4.79
CA ASP A 152 -42.42 15.94 4.21
C ASP A 152 -43.79 16.56 4.60
N ALA A 153 -43.94 17.04 5.80
CA ALA A 153 -45.16 17.72 6.28
C ALA A 153 -45.38 19.02 5.52
N ALA A 154 -44.35 19.84 5.30
CA ALA A 154 -44.46 21.07 4.52
C ALA A 154 -44.80 20.78 3.06
N ALA A 155 -44.15 19.79 2.45
CA ALA A 155 -44.41 19.39 1.06
C ALA A 155 -45.83 18.83 0.89
N LEU A 156 -46.30 18.01 1.82
CA LEU A 156 -47.67 17.45 1.80
C LEU A 156 -48.71 18.54 2.00
N ALA A 157 -48.46 19.51 2.89
CA ALA A 157 -49.36 20.66 3.07
C ALA A 157 -49.49 21.50 1.77
N ALA A 158 -48.41 21.72 1.07
CA ALA A 158 -48.41 22.42 -0.23
C ALA A 158 -49.20 21.61 -1.30
N ALA A 159 -48.99 20.29 -1.37
CA ALA A 159 -49.67 19.41 -2.31
C ALA A 159 -51.20 19.33 -2.09
N MET A 160 -51.68 19.73 -0.91
CA MET A 160 -53.11 19.76 -0.58
C MET A 160 -53.85 21.02 -1.09
N ALA A 161 -53.15 22.00 -1.66
CA ALA A 161 -53.76 23.17 -2.26
C ALA A 161 -54.71 22.75 -3.44
N PRO A 162 -55.93 23.34 -3.57
CA PRO A 162 -56.92 22.90 -4.58
C PRO A 162 -56.34 22.87 -6.00
N GLU A 163 -55.58 23.87 -6.40
CA GLU A 163 -54.93 23.94 -7.72
C GLU A 163 -53.95 22.76 -7.90
N GLN A 164 -53.09 22.49 -6.90
CA GLN A 164 -52.10 21.42 -6.95
C GLN A 164 -52.73 20.02 -6.95
N VAL A 165 -53.83 19.85 -6.22
CA VAL A 165 -54.63 18.61 -6.23
C VAL A 165 -55.21 18.39 -7.65
N GLY A 166 -55.76 19.42 -8.28
CA GLY A 166 -56.31 19.33 -9.63
C GLY A 166 -55.23 18.95 -10.66
N GLU A 167 -54.06 19.62 -10.61
CA GLU A 167 -52.92 19.33 -11.50
C GLU A 167 -52.38 17.91 -11.29
N THR A 168 -52.24 17.47 -10.05
CA THR A 168 -51.73 16.13 -9.73
C THR A 168 -52.68 15.03 -10.21
N LEU A 169 -54.01 15.22 -10.02
CA LEU A 169 -55.03 14.28 -10.51
C LEU A 169 -55.08 14.24 -12.04
N GLN A 170 -54.99 15.41 -12.71
CA GLN A 170 -54.94 15.50 -14.17
C GLN A 170 -53.71 14.84 -14.76
N SER A 171 -52.55 15.11 -14.16
CA SER A 171 -51.28 14.48 -14.56
C SER A 171 -51.34 12.95 -14.40
N SER A 172 -51.87 12.48 -13.25
CA SER A 172 -52.02 11.05 -12.98
C SER A 172 -53.02 10.41 -13.97
N LEU A 173 -54.12 11.09 -14.32
CA LEU A 173 -55.08 10.61 -15.31
C LEU A 173 -54.49 10.52 -16.73
N ASN A 174 -53.69 11.51 -17.13
CA ASN A 174 -52.97 11.47 -18.40
C ASN A 174 -51.96 10.31 -18.49
N ALA A 175 -51.26 10.04 -17.40
CA ALA A 175 -50.32 8.94 -17.30
C ALA A 175 -50.99 7.54 -17.36
N LEU A 176 -52.28 7.43 -17.01
CA LEU A 176 -53.04 6.17 -17.21
C LEU A 176 -53.16 5.75 -18.67
N SER A 177 -53.06 6.72 -19.59
CA SER A 177 -53.14 6.47 -21.05
C SER A 177 -51.76 5.99 -21.63
N GLY A 178 -50.73 5.98 -20.85
CA GLY A 178 -49.40 5.53 -21.23
C GLY A 178 -49.15 4.04 -20.98
N PRO A 179 -47.95 3.52 -21.34
CA PRO A 179 -47.56 2.11 -21.12
C PRO A 179 -47.62 1.66 -19.67
N GLU A 180 -47.47 2.59 -18.75
CA GLU A 180 -47.49 2.38 -17.29
C GLU A 180 -48.87 2.40 -16.65
N GLY A 181 -49.93 2.62 -17.46
CA GLY A 181 -51.26 2.90 -16.99
C GLY A 181 -51.87 1.83 -16.07
N LEU A 182 -51.65 0.56 -16.31
CA LEU A 182 -52.14 -0.54 -15.48
C LEU A 182 -51.54 -0.52 -14.06
N TRP A 183 -50.29 -0.14 -13.96
CA TRP A 183 -49.59 -0.04 -12.68
C TRP A 183 -50.04 1.21 -11.93
N LEU A 184 -50.13 2.34 -12.63
CA LEU A 184 -50.53 3.62 -12.05
C LEU A 184 -52.01 3.62 -11.56
N ALA A 185 -52.90 2.83 -12.19
CA ALA A 185 -54.28 2.71 -11.78
C ALA A 185 -54.48 2.23 -10.34
N ARG A 186 -53.60 1.32 -9.87
CA ARG A 186 -53.58 0.86 -8.47
C ARG A 186 -53.23 1.98 -7.50
N TRP A 187 -52.33 2.89 -7.90
CA TRP A 187 -51.84 3.96 -7.06
C TRP A 187 -52.78 5.14 -6.97
N LEU A 188 -53.49 5.44 -8.02
CA LEU A 188 -54.32 6.64 -8.08
C LEU A 188 -55.38 6.73 -6.97
N SER A 189 -56.01 5.62 -6.60
CA SER A 189 -56.96 5.58 -5.50
C SER A 189 -56.32 5.60 -4.11
N ARG A 190 -55.06 5.11 -3.99
CA ARG A 190 -54.34 5.02 -2.75
C ARG A 190 -53.48 6.25 -2.47
N ASP A 191 -53.05 6.96 -3.53
CA ASP A 191 -52.13 8.10 -3.44
C ASP A 191 -52.54 9.24 -4.40
N PRO A 192 -53.66 9.90 -4.14
CA PRO A 192 -54.17 10.99 -5.00
C PRO A 192 -53.26 12.25 -4.96
N LEU A 193 -52.37 12.38 -3.98
CA LEU A 193 -51.48 13.51 -3.79
C LEU A 193 -50.06 13.25 -4.33
N ALA A 194 -49.83 12.11 -4.98
CA ALA A 194 -48.49 11.66 -5.42
C ALA A 194 -47.44 11.68 -4.31
N PHE A 195 -47.86 11.33 -3.07
CA PHE A 195 -46.98 11.25 -1.90
C PHE A 195 -45.87 10.21 -2.06
N ARG A 196 -46.09 9.22 -2.95
CA ARG A 196 -45.05 8.30 -3.42
C ARG A 196 -43.76 8.99 -3.94
N ASN A 197 -43.87 10.21 -4.46
CA ASN A 197 -42.68 10.97 -4.90
C ASN A 197 -41.73 11.27 -3.74
N GLN A 198 -42.20 11.33 -2.51
CA GLN A 198 -41.37 11.46 -1.33
C GLN A 198 -40.67 10.14 -0.99
N ALA A 199 -41.34 8.99 -1.15
CA ALA A 199 -40.72 7.69 -1.03
C ALA A 199 -39.60 7.50 -2.06
N PHE A 200 -39.81 7.91 -3.33
CA PHE A 200 -38.79 7.92 -4.36
C PHE A 200 -37.60 8.80 -3.99
N ARG A 201 -37.83 10.01 -3.45
CA ARG A 201 -36.73 10.89 -3.00
C ARG A 201 -35.90 10.28 -1.86
N LYS A 202 -36.56 9.58 -0.92
CA LYS A 202 -35.88 8.88 0.16
C LYS A 202 -35.10 7.68 -0.38
N LEU A 203 -35.63 6.96 -1.37
CA LEU A 203 -34.94 5.87 -2.04
C LEU A 203 -33.73 6.39 -2.83
N ALA A 204 -33.83 7.55 -3.46
CA ALA A 204 -32.69 8.18 -4.14
C ALA A 204 -31.53 8.51 -3.19
N ALA A 205 -31.79 8.77 -1.91
CA ALA A 205 -30.75 9.00 -0.91
C ALA A 205 -29.89 7.75 -0.57
N VAL A 206 -30.29 6.56 -1.02
CA VAL A 206 -29.52 5.32 -0.88
C VAL A 206 -29.02 4.78 -2.22
N ALA A 207 -29.24 5.51 -3.31
CA ALA A 207 -28.77 5.12 -4.63
C ALA A 207 -27.26 5.28 -4.72
N VAL A 208 -26.52 4.17 -4.72
CA VAL A 208 -25.06 4.14 -4.88
C VAL A 208 -24.65 4.54 -6.30
N LEU A 209 -25.52 4.29 -7.28
CA LEU A 209 -25.32 4.61 -8.69
C LEU A 209 -26.37 5.64 -9.13
N PRO A 210 -25.96 6.82 -9.60
CA PRO A 210 -26.89 7.82 -10.12
C PRO A 210 -27.46 7.39 -11.48
N ASP A 211 -28.68 7.80 -11.77
CA ASP A 211 -29.34 7.71 -13.07
C ASP A 211 -29.47 6.29 -13.68
N VAL A 212 -29.57 5.26 -12.83
CA VAL A 212 -29.72 3.87 -13.27
C VAL A 212 -31.17 3.54 -13.53
N GLY A 213 -31.49 3.01 -14.74
CA GLY A 213 -32.77 2.41 -15.08
C GLY A 213 -32.82 0.94 -14.66
N ILE A 214 -34.04 0.43 -14.48
CA ILE A 214 -34.30 -1.01 -14.34
C ILE A 214 -35.15 -1.45 -15.52
N GLU A 215 -34.60 -2.30 -16.37
CA GLU A 215 -35.32 -2.88 -17.51
C GLU A 215 -35.20 -4.39 -17.47
N ASP A 216 -36.35 -5.08 -17.54
CA ASP A 216 -36.45 -6.54 -17.40
C ASP A 216 -35.67 -7.14 -16.20
N GLY A 217 -35.61 -6.37 -15.11
CA GLY A 217 -34.93 -6.78 -13.89
C GLY A 217 -33.42 -6.56 -13.84
N ALA A 218 -32.82 -6.00 -14.88
CA ALA A 218 -31.40 -5.65 -14.92
C ALA A 218 -31.18 -4.15 -14.67
N LEU A 219 -30.03 -3.79 -14.06
CA LEU A 219 -29.60 -2.41 -13.94
C LEU A 219 -29.04 -1.97 -15.29
N ILE A 220 -29.68 -0.97 -15.92
CA ILE A 220 -29.30 -0.48 -17.26
C ILE A 220 -28.88 0.98 -17.15
N ASP A 221 -27.83 1.36 -17.85
CA ASP A 221 -27.40 2.74 -17.98
C ASP A 221 -28.42 3.59 -18.80
N PRO A 222 -28.42 4.91 -18.69
CA PRO A 222 -29.38 5.76 -19.41
C PRO A 222 -29.36 5.62 -20.93
N ALA A 223 -28.23 5.20 -21.52
CA ALA A 223 -28.08 4.99 -22.96
C ALA A 223 -28.55 3.60 -23.43
N GLY A 224 -28.86 2.67 -22.51
CA GLY A 224 -29.22 1.30 -22.84
C GLY A 224 -28.08 0.49 -23.45
N ARG A 225 -26.83 0.85 -23.08
CA ARG A 225 -25.59 0.23 -23.58
C ARG A 225 -24.88 -0.64 -22.58
N HIS A 226 -25.13 -0.43 -21.28
CA HIS A 226 -24.42 -1.14 -20.22
C HIS A 226 -25.41 -1.78 -19.25
N THR A 227 -25.03 -2.96 -18.72
CA THR A 227 -25.70 -3.57 -17.56
C THR A 227 -24.66 -4.00 -16.54
N LEU A 228 -24.95 -3.76 -15.26
CA LEU A 228 -24.04 -4.05 -14.15
C LEU A 228 -24.60 -5.13 -13.25
N LEU A 229 -23.78 -6.17 -13.03
CA LEU A 229 -24.03 -7.16 -11.98
C LEU A 229 -22.97 -7.00 -10.89
N VAL A 230 -23.41 -7.08 -9.64
CA VAL A 230 -22.53 -7.11 -8.47
C VAL A 230 -22.62 -8.47 -7.83
N ALA A 231 -21.56 -9.26 -7.93
CA ALA A 231 -21.51 -10.58 -7.30
C ALA A 231 -20.69 -10.48 -6.00
N GLU A 232 -21.06 -11.23 -4.99
CA GLU A 232 -20.31 -11.35 -3.74
C GLU A 232 -19.61 -12.70 -3.68
N THR A 233 -18.31 -12.68 -3.36
CA THR A 233 -17.50 -13.90 -3.23
C THR A 233 -17.14 -14.19 -1.78
N PRO A 234 -17.15 -15.46 -1.32
CA PRO A 234 -16.62 -15.84 -0.01
C PRO A 234 -15.09 -15.89 0.04
N VAL A 235 -14.41 -15.78 -1.12
CA VAL A 235 -12.95 -15.84 -1.21
C VAL A 235 -12.36 -14.58 -0.59
N SER A 236 -11.39 -14.75 0.31
CA SER A 236 -10.66 -13.61 0.85
C SER A 236 -9.75 -12.99 -0.20
N MET A 237 -9.70 -11.65 -0.27
CA MET A 237 -8.77 -10.93 -1.16
C MET A 237 -7.29 -11.20 -0.86
N GLU A 238 -6.95 -11.77 0.31
CA GLU A 238 -5.59 -12.16 0.70
C GLU A 238 -5.20 -13.55 0.19
N ASP A 239 -6.17 -14.38 -0.13
CA ASP A 239 -5.93 -15.71 -0.69
C ASP A 239 -5.63 -15.62 -2.20
N SER A 240 -4.34 -15.60 -2.54
CA SER A 240 -3.91 -15.51 -3.93
C SER A 240 -4.27 -16.75 -4.75
N GLN A 241 -4.32 -17.95 -4.13
CA GLN A 241 -4.70 -19.19 -4.81
C GLN A 241 -6.20 -19.27 -5.03
N GLY A 242 -7.00 -18.98 -3.99
CA GLY A 242 -8.44 -18.88 -4.12
C GLY A 242 -8.86 -17.79 -5.11
N SER A 243 -8.19 -16.64 -5.09
CA SER A 243 -8.40 -15.57 -6.07
C SER A 243 -8.11 -16.01 -7.50
N GLU A 244 -7.06 -16.79 -7.74
CA GLU A 244 -6.74 -17.31 -9.07
C GLU A 244 -7.78 -18.32 -9.56
N GLN A 245 -8.32 -19.14 -8.67
CA GLN A 245 -9.39 -20.10 -9.00
C GLN A 245 -10.71 -19.38 -9.26
N LEU A 246 -11.05 -18.36 -8.46
CA LEU A 246 -12.21 -17.51 -8.68
C LEU A 246 -12.17 -16.83 -10.05
N LEU A 247 -11.04 -16.22 -10.41
CA LEU A 247 -10.91 -15.55 -11.71
C LEU A 247 -11.05 -16.52 -12.88
N ARG A 248 -10.46 -17.72 -12.79
CA ARG A 248 -10.66 -18.76 -13.81
C ARG A 248 -12.12 -19.16 -13.96
N TYR A 249 -12.82 -19.35 -12.83
CA TYR A 249 -14.24 -19.66 -12.85
C TYR A 249 -15.06 -18.54 -13.51
N LEU A 250 -14.77 -17.27 -13.18
CA LEU A 250 -15.43 -16.13 -13.80
C LEU A 250 -15.16 -16.05 -15.30
N ASP A 251 -13.91 -16.24 -15.72
CA ASP A 251 -13.53 -16.26 -17.14
C ASP A 251 -14.26 -17.38 -17.91
N GLU A 252 -14.36 -18.58 -17.32
CA GLU A 252 -15.08 -19.72 -17.91
C GLU A 252 -16.58 -19.43 -18.04
N VAL A 253 -17.22 -18.88 -17.00
CA VAL A 253 -18.65 -18.57 -17.03
C VAL A 253 -18.96 -17.43 -17.99
N VAL A 254 -18.13 -16.38 -18.03
CA VAL A 254 -18.28 -15.28 -18.98
C VAL A 254 -18.13 -15.78 -20.42
N ALA A 255 -17.14 -16.61 -20.71
CA ALA A 255 -16.94 -17.16 -22.04
C ALA A 255 -18.06 -18.11 -22.49
N GLU A 256 -18.72 -18.82 -21.55
CA GLU A 256 -19.84 -19.71 -21.82
C GLU A 256 -21.15 -18.96 -22.11
N VAL A 257 -21.40 -17.88 -21.37
CA VAL A 257 -22.73 -17.23 -21.31
C VAL A 257 -22.81 -15.99 -22.17
N VAL A 258 -21.73 -15.19 -22.24
CA VAL A 258 -21.75 -13.91 -22.94
C VAL A 258 -21.47 -14.10 -24.43
N PRO A 259 -22.37 -13.68 -25.32
CA PRO A 259 -22.15 -13.79 -26.77
C PRO A 259 -21.03 -12.84 -27.23
N ASP A 260 -20.33 -13.21 -28.31
CA ASP A 260 -19.23 -12.42 -28.91
C ASP A 260 -19.64 -10.99 -29.34
N THR A 261 -20.94 -10.71 -29.41
CA THR A 261 -21.50 -9.38 -29.72
C THR A 261 -21.45 -8.41 -28.56
N LEU A 262 -21.26 -8.90 -27.32
CA LEU A 262 -21.19 -8.09 -26.11
C LEU A 262 -19.77 -8.13 -25.56
N THR A 263 -19.35 -7.03 -24.94
CA THR A 263 -18.07 -6.98 -24.22
C THR A 263 -18.35 -7.14 -22.72
N ALA A 264 -17.73 -8.13 -22.09
CA ALA A 264 -17.81 -8.30 -20.65
C ALA A 264 -16.53 -7.77 -19.98
N ARG A 265 -16.69 -6.98 -18.92
CA ARG A 265 -15.58 -6.49 -18.07
C ARG A 265 -15.82 -6.95 -16.64
N VAL A 266 -14.78 -7.52 -16.06
CA VAL A 266 -14.82 -7.99 -14.68
C VAL A 266 -13.84 -7.20 -13.84
N VAL A 267 -14.33 -6.47 -12.84
CA VAL A 267 -13.50 -5.68 -11.93
C VAL A 267 -13.72 -6.14 -10.49
N CYS A 268 -12.62 -6.57 -9.84
CA CYS A 268 -12.62 -6.99 -8.44
C CYS A 268 -11.23 -6.87 -7.83
N ALA A 269 -11.16 -6.83 -6.50
CA ALA A 269 -9.90 -6.78 -5.76
C ALA A 269 -8.99 -7.99 -6.05
N HIS A 270 -9.57 -9.15 -6.37
CA HIS A 270 -8.85 -10.39 -6.66
C HIS A 270 -7.96 -10.31 -7.90
N ARG A 271 -8.31 -9.50 -8.91
CA ARG A 271 -7.45 -9.25 -10.09
C ARG A 271 -6.13 -8.61 -9.70
N TYR A 272 -6.16 -7.64 -8.78
CA TYR A 272 -4.95 -7.00 -8.24
C TYR A 272 -4.12 -7.99 -7.43
N THR A 273 -4.75 -8.78 -6.56
CA THR A 273 -4.06 -9.79 -5.74
C THR A 273 -3.30 -10.78 -6.62
N VAL A 274 -3.97 -11.35 -7.63
CA VAL A 274 -3.36 -12.33 -8.55
C VAL A 274 -2.27 -11.69 -9.39
N ALA A 275 -2.49 -10.47 -9.90
CA ALA A 275 -1.48 -9.76 -10.69
C ALA A 275 -0.22 -9.47 -9.87
N ASN A 276 -0.38 -8.96 -8.64
CA ASN A 276 0.73 -8.70 -7.74
C ASN A 276 1.47 -9.99 -7.35
N ALA A 277 0.75 -11.05 -6.97
CA ALA A 277 1.35 -12.33 -6.62
C ALA A 277 2.15 -12.94 -7.78
N ARG A 278 1.59 -12.91 -9.01
CA ARG A 278 2.29 -13.37 -10.23
C ARG A 278 3.50 -12.52 -10.56
N ALA A 279 3.39 -11.18 -10.41
CA ALA A 279 4.50 -10.26 -10.64
C ALA A 279 5.62 -10.52 -9.65
N ILE A 280 5.32 -10.61 -8.35
CA ILE A 280 6.31 -10.89 -7.30
C ILE A 280 7.01 -12.23 -7.55
N LYS A 281 6.26 -13.32 -7.81
CA LYS A 281 6.84 -14.65 -8.10
C LYS A 281 7.76 -14.63 -9.32
N ARG A 282 7.35 -13.97 -10.40
CA ARG A 282 8.17 -13.80 -11.60
C ARG A 282 9.40 -12.96 -11.32
N ASP A 283 9.22 -11.82 -10.66
CA ASP A 283 10.29 -10.88 -10.39
C ASP A 283 11.35 -11.49 -9.47
N LEU A 284 10.96 -12.32 -8.49
CA LEU A 284 11.92 -13.09 -7.68
C LEU A 284 12.85 -13.92 -8.55
N VAL A 285 12.31 -14.67 -9.51
CA VAL A 285 13.09 -15.51 -10.42
C VAL A 285 13.99 -14.66 -11.34
N VAL A 286 13.41 -13.61 -11.95
CA VAL A 286 14.14 -12.74 -12.90
C VAL A 286 15.23 -11.96 -12.19
N VAL A 287 14.93 -11.33 -11.07
CA VAL A 287 15.90 -10.53 -10.28
C VAL A 287 17.04 -11.43 -9.78
N PHE A 288 16.70 -12.62 -9.27
CA PHE A 288 17.71 -13.57 -8.82
C PHE A 288 18.61 -14.04 -9.99
N ALA A 289 18.01 -14.37 -11.13
CA ALA A 289 18.75 -14.77 -12.33
C ALA A 289 19.66 -13.65 -12.85
N VAL A 290 19.15 -12.42 -12.95
CA VAL A 290 19.93 -11.25 -13.38
C VAL A 290 21.06 -10.95 -12.40
N SER A 291 20.81 -11.02 -11.09
CA SER A 291 21.86 -10.88 -10.06
C SER A 291 22.92 -11.95 -10.20
N CYS A 292 22.55 -13.22 -10.37
CA CYS A 292 23.50 -14.31 -10.55
C CYS A 292 24.35 -14.12 -11.82
N VAL A 293 23.73 -13.76 -12.94
CA VAL A 293 24.43 -13.48 -14.20
C VAL A 293 25.42 -12.32 -14.02
N GLY A 294 24.99 -11.22 -13.38
CA GLY A 294 25.86 -10.09 -13.07
C GLY A 294 27.04 -10.48 -12.19
N LEU A 295 26.78 -11.25 -11.13
CA LEU A 295 27.83 -11.75 -10.23
C LEU A 295 28.80 -12.71 -10.94
N ILE A 296 28.31 -13.60 -11.81
CA ILE A 296 29.15 -14.48 -12.62
C ILE A 296 29.99 -13.63 -13.58
N ALA A 297 29.45 -12.59 -14.21
CA ALA A 297 30.19 -11.70 -15.07
C ALA A 297 31.31 -10.97 -14.31
N VAL A 298 31.05 -10.48 -13.10
CA VAL A 298 32.08 -9.91 -12.21
C VAL A 298 33.14 -10.97 -11.85
N PHE A 299 32.71 -12.19 -11.53
CA PHE A 299 33.62 -13.30 -11.23
C PHE A 299 34.57 -13.58 -12.39
N VAL A 300 34.01 -13.80 -13.58
CA VAL A 300 34.81 -14.16 -14.77
C VAL A 300 35.72 -13.02 -15.22
N SER A 301 35.25 -11.75 -15.15
CA SER A 301 35.99 -10.60 -15.66
C SER A 301 37.09 -10.11 -14.70
N LEU A 302 36.77 -10.00 -13.40
CA LEU A 302 37.61 -9.33 -12.41
C LEU A 302 38.37 -10.29 -11.49
N LEU A 303 37.72 -11.39 -11.05
CA LEU A 303 38.35 -12.28 -10.07
C LEU A 303 39.24 -13.36 -10.73
N ARG A 304 38.85 -13.88 -11.89
CA ARG A 304 39.65 -14.77 -12.75
C ARG A 304 40.34 -15.96 -12.08
N HIS A 305 39.86 -16.38 -10.91
CA HIS A 305 40.40 -17.50 -10.16
C HIS A 305 39.30 -18.39 -9.61
N TRP A 306 39.36 -19.71 -9.86
CA TRP A 306 38.26 -20.62 -9.48
C TRP A 306 37.94 -20.61 -7.97
N ARG A 307 38.94 -20.37 -7.09
CA ARG A 307 38.70 -20.26 -5.64
C ARG A 307 37.91 -19.03 -5.22
N ALA A 308 37.70 -18.06 -6.10
CA ALA A 308 36.77 -16.96 -5.83
C ALA A 308 35.31 -17.44 -5.68
N VAL A 309 34.98 -18.67 -6.12
CA VAL A 309 33.69 -19.33 -5.83
C VAL A 309 33.37 -19.34 -4.32
N PHE A 310 34.39 -19.50 -3.45
CA PHE A 310 34.17 -19.45 -2.00
C PHE A 310 33.71 -18.07 -1.51
N VAL A 311 34.06 -16.99 -2.19
CA VAL A 311 33.54 -15.64 -1.89
C VAL A 311 32.04 -15.59 -2.13
N PHE A 312 31.54 -16.24 -3.19
CA PHE A 312 30.11 -16.26 -3.54
C PHE A 312 29.27 -17.27 -2.74
N LEU A 313 29.94 -18.14 -1.95
CA LEU A 313 29.22 -18.98 -0.97
C LEU A 313 28.81 -18.17 0.28
N VAL A 314 29.55 -17.11 0.65
CA VAL A 314 29.27 -16.29 1.82
C VAL A 314 27.84 -15.71 1.79
N PRO A 315 27.36 -15.12 0.67
CA PRO A 315 25.97 -14.68 0.53
C PRO A 315 24.91 -15.75 0.78
N VAL A 316 25.17 -16.98 0.33
CA VAL A 316 24.20 -18.08 0.53
C VAL A 316 23.97 -18.33 2.02
N PHE A 317 25.02 -18.35 2.81
CA PHE A 317 24.92 -18.48 4.26
C PHE A 317 24.29 -17.24 4.91
N ALA A 318 24.60 -16.06 4.39
CA ALA A 318 24.06 -14.80 4.89
C ALA A 318 22.54 -14.74 4.68
N ILE A 319 22.04 -15.11 3.49
CA ILE A 319 20.60 -15.17 3.19
C ILE A 319 19.94 -16.21 4.09
N LEU A 320 20.51 -17.40 4.20
CA LEU A 320 19.97 -18.45 5.05
C LEU A 320 19.83 -18.00 6.51
N ALA A 321 20.88 -17.36 7.05
CA ALA A 321 20.85 -16.80 8.39
C ALA A 321 19.81 -15.68 8.53
N GLY A 322 19.66 -14.84 7.51
CA GLY A 322 18.65 -13.79 7.45
C GLY A 322 17.22 -14.34 7.50
N VAL A 323 16.93 -15.35 6.65
CA VAL A 323 15.61 -16.02 6.62
C VAL A 323 15.28 -16.63 8.00
N LEU A 324 16.22 -17.41 8.55
CA LEU A 324 15.99 -18.09 9.84
C LEU A 324 15.85 -17.10 10.99
N ALA A 325 16.64 -16.03 11.03
CA ALA A 325 16.55 -15.01 12.06
C ALA A 325 15.22 -14.24 11.98
N THR A 326 14.79 -13.90 10.77
CA THR A 326 13.50 -13.19 10.56
C THR A 326 12.33 -14.09 10.95
N ALA A 327 12.34 -15.35 10.51
CA ALA A 327 11.32 -16.32 10.90
C ALA A 327 11.27 -16.57 12.41
N ALA A 328 12.43 -16.62 13.08
CA ALA A 328 12.50 -16.80 14.54
C ALA A 328 11.91 -15.61 15.32
N VAL A 329 12.00 -14.38 14.78
CA VAL A 329 11.51 -13.17 15.44
C VAL A 329 10.04 -12.90 15.13
N PHE A 330 9.60 -13.11 13.89
CA PHE A 330 8.26 -12.73 13.42
C PHE A 330 7.31 -13.93 13.22
N GLY A 331 7.82 -15.16 13.27
CA GLY A 331 7.03 -16.38 13.01
C GLY A 331 6.81 -16.65 11.50
N MET A 332 6.63 -15.60 10.70
CA MET A 332 6.43 -15.65 9.24
C MET A 332 7.38 -14.65 8.56
N ILE A 333 7.62 -14.82 7.27
CA ILE A 333 8.43 -13.90 6.48
C ILE A 333 7.64 -13.41 5.27
N SER A 334 7.63 -12.11 5.04
CA SER A 334 7.04 -11.56 3.83
C SER A 334 7.81 -11.99 2.59
N VAL A 335 7.09 -12.40 1.54
CA VAL A 335 7.68 -12.77 0.24
C VAL A 335 8.54 -11.62 -0.32
N MET A 336 8.16 -10.37 -0.09
CA MET A 336 8.98 -9.22 -0.46
C MET A 336 10.30 -9.16 0.31
N THR A 337 10.32 -9.49 1.60
CA THR A 337 11.57 -9.56 2.39
C THR A 337 12.52 -10.62 1.83
N VAL A 338 11.98 -11.75 1.36
CA VAL A 338 12.79 -12.77 0.65
C VAL A 338 13.32 -12.21 -0.67
N GLY A 339 12.51 -11.44 -1.40
CA GLY A 339 12.95 -10.74 -2.63
C GLY A 339 14.14 -9.82 -2.41
N PHE A 340 14.21 -9.17 -1.27
CA PHE A 340 15.38 -8.39 -0.86
C PHE A 340 16.61 -9.26 -0.54
N GLY A 341 16.50 -10.57 -0.52
CA GLY A 341 17.63 -11.49 -0.44
C GLY A 341 18.63 -11.31 -1.59
N ALA A 342 18.18 -10.94 -2.80
CA ALA A 342 19.05 -10.58 -3.90
C ALA A 342 19.94 -9.36 -3.58
N VAL A 343 19.43 -8.43 -2.79
CA VAL A 343 20.13 -7.27 -2.26
C VAL A 343 21.25 -7.70 -1.31
N LEU A 344 20.93 -8.61 -0.38
CA LEU A 344 21.92 -9.14 0.57
C LEU A 344 23.03 -9.93 -0.14
N LEU A 345 22.73 -10.55 -1.30
CA LEU A 345 23.75 -11.14 -2.17
C LEU A 345 24.84 -10.12 -2.52
N GLY A 346 24.47 -8.93 -2.95
CA GLY A 346 25.40 -7.87 -3.33
C GLY A 346 26.25 -7.38 -2.15
N ILE A 347 25.61 -7.12 -0.99
CA ILE A 347 26.29 -6.53 0.17
C ILE A 347 27.21 -7.53 0.90
N SER A 348 26.76 -8.77 1.07
CA SER A 348 27.48 -9.79 1.84
C SER A 348 28.74 -10.30 1.15
N VAL A 349 28.86 -10.15 -0.16
CA VAL A 349 30.08 -10.45 -0.94
C VAL A 349 31.22 -9.51 -0.57
N ASP A 350 30.94 -8.28 -0.17
CA ASP A 350 31.92 -7.20 -0.01
C ASP A 350 33.06 -7.57 0.95
N TYR A 351 32.72 -8.15 2.12
CA TYR A 351 33.74 -8.60 3.07
C TYR A 351 34.63 -9.70 2.47
N GLY A 352 34.03 -10.61 1.71
CA GLY A 352 34.75 -11.66 0.99
C GLY A 352 35.72 -11.13 -0.06
N LEU A 353 35.32 -10.08 -0.80
CA LEU A 353 36.15 -9.43 -1.80
C LEU A 353 37.39 -8.77 -1.20
N HIS A 354 37.23 -8.07 -0.05
CA HIS A 354 38.38 -7.48 0.66
C HIS A 354 39.35 -8.52 1.14
N VAL A 355 38.87 -9.67 1.63
CA VAL A 355 39.74 -10.83 2.01
C VAL A 355 40.43 -11.41 0.76
N PHE A 356 39.70 -11.57 -0.35
CA PHE A 356 40.23 -12.16 -1.57
C PHE A 356 41.35 -11.32 -2.18
N PHE A 357 41.13 -10.02 -2.41
CA PHE A 357 42.16 -9.15 -2.99
C PHE A 357 43.33 -8.90 -2.04
N GLY A 358 43.07 -8.83 -0.74
CA GLY A 358 44.06 -8.54 0.25
C GLY A 358 45.08 -9.71 0.50
N LEU A 359 44.56 -10.94 0.61
CA LEU A 359 45.40 -12.13 0.82
C LEU A 359 46.11 -12.58 -0.47
N GLY A 360 45.58 -12.21 -1.63
CA GLY A 360 46.17 -12.59 -2.92
C GLY A 360 47.57 -11.99 -3.18
N GLN A 361 47.93 -10.91 -2.54
CA GLN A 361 49.18 -10.16 -2.80
C GLN A 361 50.34 -10.44 -1.83
N ARG A 362 50.15 -11.16 -0.69
CA ARG A 362 51.14 -11.28 0.38
C ARG A 362 51.28 -12.70 0.93
N GLN A 363 52.48 -13.29 0.72
CA GLN A 363 52.79 -14.68 1.09
C GLN A 363 53.25 -14.86 2.55
N SER A 364 53.96 -13.89 3.15
CA SER A 364 54.74 -14.17 4.34
C SER A 364 54.04 -13.89 5.68
N ASP A 365 52.96 -13.07 5.75
CA ASP A 365 52.26 -12.74 7.00
C ASP A 365 50.75 -12.61 6.79
N ARG A 366 50.09 -13.73 6.49
CA ARG A 366 48.64 -13.80 6.27
C ARG A 366 47.85 -13.45 7.55
N ALA A 367 48.32 -13.91 8.72
CA ALA A 367 47.65 -13.66 9.99
C ALA A 367 47.74 -12.17 10.39
N GLY A 368 48.90 -11.55 10.23
CA GLY A 368 49.10 -10.13 10.50
C GLY A 368 48.34 -9.25 9.52
N TYR A 369 48.19 -9.64 8.25
CA TYR A 369 47.38 -8.93 7.29
C TYR A 369 45.90 -9.02 7.65
N MET A 370 45.37 -10.22 7.98
CA MET A 370 43.98 -10.40 8.42
C MET A 370 43.66 -9.58 9.68
N SER A 371 44.61 -9.53 10.62
CA SER A 371 44.48 -8.70 11.82
C SER A 371 44.32 -7.20 11.50
N ARG A 372 45.00 -6.69 10.47
CA ARG A 372 44.87 -5.29 10.00
C ARG A 372 43.62 -5.05 9.21
N LEU A 373 43.18 -6.00 8.37
CA LEU A 373 42.00 -5.92 7.53
C LEU A 373 40.71 -6.04 8.36
N ALA A 374 40.73 -6.79 9.45
CA ALA A 374 39.58 -6.99 10.29
C ALA A 374 39.02 -5.71 10.92
N VAL A 375 39.90 -4.75 11.24
CA VAL A 375 39.43 -3.47 11.83
C VAL A 375 38.53 -2.68 10.89
N PRO A 376 38.92 -2.35 9.66
CA PRO A 376 38.01 -1.68 8.73
C PRO A 376 36.73 -2.51 8.41
N MET A 377 36.83 -3.84 8.31
CA MET A 377 35.66 -4.71 8.10
C MET A 377 34.71 -4.67 9.26
N VAL A 378 35.15 -4.69 10.51
CA VAL A 378 34.30 -4.59 11.69
C VAL A 378 33.66 -3.20 11.78
N VAL A 379 34.38 -2.14 11.46
CA VAL A 379 33.84 -0.77 11.44
C VAL A 379 32.77 -0.63 10.36
N SER A 380 33.03 -1.10 9.14
CA SER A 380 32.06 -1.14 8.05
C SER A 380 30.81 -1.92 8.44
N CYS A 381 30.98 -3.13 8.99
CA CYS A 381 29.83 -3.91 9.46
C CYS A 381 29.06 -3.17 10.56
N ALA A 382 29.75 -2.57 11.52
CA ALA A 382 29.09 -1.85 12.62
C ALA A 382 28.31 -0.63 12.15
N THR A 383 28.81 0.12 11.16
CA THR A 383 28.08 1.25 10.57
C THR A 383 26.84 0.76 9.83
N THR A 384 26.98 -0.26 9.00
CA THR A 384 25.85 -0.78 8.19
C THR A 384 24.81 -1.48 9.05
N VAL A 385 25.22 -2.31 10.03
CA VAL A 385 24.32 -2.91 11.03
C VAL A 385 23.63 -1.82 11.87
N GLY A 386 24.35 -0.78 12.28
CA GLY A 386 23.78 0.35 13.01
C GLY A 386 22.72 1.10 12.22
N VAL A 387 22.95 1.29 10.94
CA VAL A 387 22.00 1.90 10.00
C VAL A 387 20.74 1.04 9.85
N PHE A 388 20.89 -0.29 9.68
CA PHE A 388 19.74 -1.20 9.66
C PHE A 388 19.01 -1.23 11.00
N ALA A 389 19.73 -1.16 12.13
CA ALA A 389 19.11 -1.13 13.45
C ALA A 389 18.18 0.09 13.65
N VAL A 390 18.44 1.22 12.99
CA VAL A 390 17.54 2.38 13.00
C VAL A 390 16.18 2.03 12.41
N LEU A 391 16.14 1.20 11.34
CA LEU A 391 14.89 0.77 10.71
C LEU A 391 14.05 -0.19 11.60
N LEU A 392 14.61 -0.78 12.65
CA LEU A 392 13.82 -1.54 13.64
C LEU A 392 12.82 -0.65 14.39
N GLY A 393 13.08 0.65 14.47
CA GLY A 393 12.16 1.64 15.03
C GLY A 393 11.08 2.10 14.06
N SER A 394 10.94 1.47 12.88
CA SER A 394 9.90 1.78 11.91
C SER A 394 8.53 1.28 12.39
N GLY A 395 7.49 2.06 12.09
CA GLY A 395 6.11 1.62 12.21
C GLY A 395 5.69 0.59 11.14
N LEU A 396 6.52 0.34 10.12
CA LEU A 396 6.22 -0.57 9.02
C LEU A 396 6.82 -1.96 9.27
N PRO A 397 6.02 -3.04 9.40
CA PRO A 397 6.51 -4.39 9.66
C PRO A 397 7.54 -4.87 8.64
N ILE A 398 7.34 -4.57 7.36
CA ILE A 398 8.26 -4.95 6.28
C ILE A 398 9.66 -4.36 6.46
N GLN A 399 9.79 -3.12 6.96
CA GLN A 399 11.09 -2.50 7.19
C GLN A 399 11.79 -3.14 8.41
N ARG A 400 11.04 -3.53 9.43
CA ARG A 400 11.58 -4.27 10.59
C ARG A 400 12.05 -5.66 10.20
N GLN A 401 11.28 -6.38 9.37
CA GLN A 401 11.70 -7.68 8.83
C GLN A 401 12.99 -7.55 7.99
N LEU A 402 13.05 -6.57 7.09
CA LEU A 402 14.24 -6.28 6.29
C LEU A 402 15.46 -5.98 7.17
N SER A 403 15.26 -5.28 8.29
CA SER A 403 16.34 -4.96 9.24
C SER A 403 16.90 -6.20 9.90
N ILE A 404 16.06 -7.07 10.48
CA ILE A 404 16.52 -8.32 11.11
C ILE A 404 17.20 -9.22 10.09
N PHE A 405 16.60 -9.37 8.91
CA PHE A 405 17.13 -10.14 7.81
C PHE A 405 18.56 -9.68 7.43
N SER A 406 18.73 -8.36 7.24
CA SER A 406 20.02 -7.78 6.83
C SER A 406 21.06 -7.81 7.94
N ILE A 407 20.69 -7.51 9.19
CA ILE A 407 21.60 -7.57 10.35
C ILE A 407 22.14 -8.98 10.52
N ALA A 408 21.28 -9.99 10.54
CA ALA A 408 21.69 -11.39 10.69
C ALA A 408 22.59 -11.84 9.53
N GLY A 409 22.24 -11.47 8.31
CA GLY A 409 23.03 -11.77 7.13
C GLY A 409 24.40 -11.12 7.13
N LEU A 410 24.49 -9.83 7.45
CA LEU A 410 25.76 -9.08 7.50
C LEU A 410 26.70 -9.60 8.59
N LEU A 411 26.18 -9.87 9.79
CA LEU A 411 26.97 -10.45 10.88
C LEU A 411 27.51 -11.84 10.49
N THR A 412 26.68 -12.66 9.85
CA THR A 412 27.10 -13.98 9.35
C THR A 412 28.18 -13.84 8.27
N ALA A 413 28.00 -12.91 7.32
CA ALA A 413 28.98 -12.64 6.27
C ALA A 413 30.34 -12.17 6.85
N LEU A 414 30.33 -11.27 7.82
CA LEU A 414 31.54 -10.81 8.51
C LEU A 414 32.26 -11.97 9.21
N VAL A 415 31.53 -12.79 9.98
CA VAL A 415 32.09 -13.94 10.70
C VAL A 415 32.73 -14.92 9.71
N LEU A 416 32.04 -15.25 8.64
CA LEU A 416 32.52 -16.15 7.62
C LEU A 416 33.76 -15.59 6.86
N ALA A 417 33.73 -14.28 6.56
CA ALA A 417 34.84 -13.61 5.90
C ALA A 417 36.12 -13.57 6.77
N ILE A 418 35.98 -13.52 8.10
CA ILE A 418 37.13 -13.52 9.02
C ILE A 418 37.57 -14.94 9.38
N ALA A 419 36.63 -15.84 9.71
CA ALA A 419 36.93 -17.12 10.32
C ALA A 419 37.05 -18.31 9.34
N TRP A 420 36.36 -18.26 8.21
CA TRP A 420 36.27 -19.39 7.27
C TRP A 420 36.95 -19.11 5.93
N LEU A 421 36.63 -18.03 5.26
CA LEU A 421 37.03 -17.72 3.90
C LEU A 421 38.56 -17.65 3.71
N PRO A 422 39.38 -17.06 4.63
CA PRO A 422 40.83 -16.93 4.45
C PRO A 422 41.56 -18.27 4.25
N HIS A 423 41.02 -19.36 4.78
CA HIS A 423 41.65 -20.70 4.71
C HIS A 423 41.48 -21.39 3.36
N TRP A 424 40.55 -20.88 2.53
CA TRP A 424 40.27 -21.41 1.18
C TRP A 424 40.88 -20.54 0.09
N MET A 425 41.39 -19.36 0.43
CA MET A 425 41.99 -18.44 -0.53
C MET A 425 43.40 -18.87 -0.89
N ALA A 426 43.72 -18.84 -2.19
CA ALA A 426 45.07 -19.12 -2.72
C ALA A 426 45.82 -17.82 -2.97
N GLU A 427 47.12 -17.97 -3.08
CA GLU A 427 47.99 -16.96 -3.64
C GLU A 427 47.60 -16.67 -5.08
N GLN A 428 47.50 -15.40 -5.41
CA GLN A 428 47.24 -14.95 -6.79
C GLN A 428 48.51 -14.34 -7.36
N LYS A 429 48.83 -14.68 -8.60
CA LYS A 429 49.82 -13.90 -9.38
C LYS A 429 49.25 -12.46 -9.47
N ALA A 430 50.13 -11.48 -9.24
CA ALA A 430 49.72 -10.06 -9.31
C ALA A 430 48.90 -9.79 -10.58
N GLY A 431 47.60 -9.55 -10.41
CA GLY A 431 46.71 -9.25 -11.52
C GLY A 431 47.06 -7.90 -12.16
N ARG A 432 46.63 -7.73 -13.44
CA ARG A 432 46.81 -6.49 -14.17
C ARG A 432 46.36 -5.30 -13.32
N ARG A 433 47.24 -4.30 -13.13
CA ARG A 433 46.94 -3.09 -12.35
C ARG A 433 45.68 -2.43 -12.93
N MET A 434 44.68 -2.18 -12.11
CA MET A 434 43.53 -1.39 -12.51
C MET A 434 44.05 0.06 -12.55
N ALA A 435 44.23 0.60 -13.74
CA ALA A 435 44.71 1.96 -13.90
C ALA A 435 43.55 2.92 -13.61
N ILE A 436 43.29 3.21 -12.31
CA ILE A 436 42.55 4.42 -11.98
C ILE A 436 43.52 5.57 -12.25
N PRO A 437 43.22 6.54 -13.12
CA PRO A 437 44.15 7.58 -13.50
C PRO A 437 44.60 8.37 -12.27
N GLU A 438 45.93 8.55 -12.15
CA GLU A 438 46.47 9.45 -11.15
C GLU A 438 46.16 10.88 -11.56
N ILE A 439 45.31 11.54 -10.74
CA ILE A 439 44.88 12.92 -11.00
C ILE A 439 46.02 13.84 -10.57
N GLY A 440 46.78 14.40 -11.54
CA GLY A 440 47.87 15.38 -11.32
C GLY A 440 47.39 16.69 -10.69
N GLY A 441 48.33 17.55 -10.21
CA GLY A 441 48.03 18.72 -9.36
C GLY A 441 46.87 19.63 -9.81
N ASN A 442 46.81 20.01 -11.10
CA ASN A 442 45.68 20.84 -11.62
C ASN A 442 44.38 20.02 -11.76
N GLY A 443 44.45 18.74 -12.13
CA GLY A 443 43.30 17.87 -12.26
C GLY A 443 42.53 17.69 -10.94
N ARG A 444 43.23 17.69 -9.82
CA ARG A 444 42.61 17.59 -8.47
C ARG A 444 41.71 18.77 -8.14
N ARG A 445 42.17 20.00 -8.46
CA ARG A 445 41.35 21.21 -8.24
C ARG A 445 40.08 21.17 -9.07
N TRP A 446 40.16 20.67 -10.32
CA TRP A 446 39.03 20.51 -11.21
C TRP A 446 38.06 19.42 -10.72
N VAL A 447 38.52 18.30 -10.20
CA VAL A 447 37.67 17.24 -9.62
C VAL A 447 36.87 17.77 -8.43
N ILE A 448 37.56 18.48 -7.50
CA ILE A 448 36.89 19.06 -6.33
C ILE A 448 35.90 20.16 -6.73
N ALA A 449 36.32 21.04 -7.67
CA ALA A 449 35.44 22.11 -8.16
C ALA A 449 34.21 21.55 -8.85
N LEU A 450 34.36 20.57 -9.73
CA LEU A 450 33.28 19.92 -10.43
C LEU A 450 32.31 19.23 -9.44
N TRP A 451 32.85 18.50 -8.46
CA TRP A 451 32.05 17.85 -7.44
C TRP A 451 31.24 18.85 -6.61
N LEU A 452 31.83 20.00 -6.19
CA LEU A 452 31.13 21.06 -5.48
C LEU A 452 30.03 21.69 -6.33
N VAL A 453 30.32 21.99 -7.60
CA VAL A 453 29.31 22.53 -8.54
C VAL A 453 28.17 21.54 -8.70
N LEU A 454 28.46 20.25 -8.89
CA LEU A 454 27.41 19.23 -9.01
C LEU A 454 26.55 19.14 -7.74
N LEU A 455 27.14 19.20 -6.53
CA LEU A 455 26.38 19.22 -5.30
C LEU A 455 25.48 20.46 -5.20
N ILE A 456 26.00 21.64 -5.57
CA ILE A 456 25.19 22.88 -5.59
C ILE A 456 24.03 22.75 -6.57
N VAL A 457 24.26 22.19 -7.75
CA VAL A 457 23.21 21.94 -8.75
C VAL A 457 22.16 20.94 -8.26
N CYS A 458 22.52 19.99 -7.41
CA CYS A 458 21.57 19.03 -6.82
C CYS A 458 20.55 19.71 -5.89
N VAL A 459 20.92 20.78 -5.17
CA VAL A 459 20.08 21.40 -4.13
C VAL A 459 18.67 21.76 -4.61
N PRO A 460 18.47 22.52 -5.71
CA PRO A 460 17.12 22.90 -6.14
C PRO A 460 16.25 21.71 -6.56
N PHE A 461 16.85 20.62 -7.01
CA PHE A 461 16.11 19.41 -7.38
C PHE A 461 15.76 18.58 -6.15
N CYS A 462 16.64 18.51 -5.13
CA CYS A 462 16.32 17.88 -3.85
C CYS A 462 15.09 18.53 -3.17
N LEU A 463 14.91 19.85 -3.32
CA LEU A 463 13.76 20.58 -2.78
C LEU A 463 12.44 20.30 -3.53
N ARG A 464 12.50 19.70 -4.72
CA ARG A 464 11.32 19.32 -5.52
C ARG A 464 10.80 17.93 -5.19
N VAL A 465 11.49 17.18 -4.37
CA VAL A 465 11.10 15.81 -4.00
C VAL A 465 9.75 15.83 -3.29
N ARG A 466 8.84 14.98 -3.73
CA ARG A 466 7.51 14.80 -3.14
C ARG A 466 7.42 13.42 -2.51
N PHE A 467 6.68 13.33 -1.41
CA PHE A 467 6.39 12.06 -0.76
C PHE A 467 5.02 11.57 -1.24
N ASP A 468 4.93 10.27 -1.51
CA ASP A 468 3.72 9.60 -1.95
C ASP A 468 3.26 8.59 -0.90
N GLY A 469 2.08 8.81 -0.36
CA GLY A 469 1.43 7.91 0.58
C GLY A 469 0.34 7.05 -0.07
N ASP A 470 0.12 7.13 -1.39
CA ASP A 470 -0.88 6.31 -2.06
C ASP A 470 -0.38 4.87 -2.24
N LEU A 471 -1.01 3.93 -1.53
CA LEU A 471 -0.65 2.52 -1.58
C LEU A 471 -0.88 1.88 -2.96
N ARG A 472 -1.76 2.45 -3.79
CA ARG A 472 -1.99 1.97 -5.16
C ARG A 472 -0.76 2.10 -6.03
N ASN A 473 0.05 3.13 -5.81
CA ASN A 473 1.30 3.37 -6.55
C ASN A 473 2.44 2.42 -6.13
N VAL A 474 2.23 1.66 -5.05
CA VAL A 474 3.19 0.69 -4.54
C VAL A 474 2.93 -0.71 -5.10
N GLY A 475 1.65 -1.05 -5.36
CA GLY A 475 1.24 -2.29 -6.00
C GLY A 475 1.27 -2.21 -7.52
N LEU A 476 1.24 -3.37 -8.18
CA LEU A 476 1.07 -3.46 -9.63
C LEU A 476 -0.41 -3.34 -9.97
N THR A 477 -0.76 -2.36 -10.77
CA THR A 477 -2.07 -2.23 -11.43
C THR A 477 -1.90 -2.63 -12.89
N PRO A 478 -2.46 -3.77 -13.34
CA PRO A 478 -2.40 -4.15 -14.74
C PRO A 478 -3.17 -3.16 -15.64
N ASP A 479 -2.64 -2.89 -16.83
CA ASP A 479 -3.24 -1.92 -17.76
C ASP A 479 -4.66 -2.31 -18.20
N ASP A 480 -4.93 -3.62 -18.35
CA ASP A 480 -6.25 -4.17 -18.69
C ASP A 480 -7.26 -3.93 -17.56
N VAL A 481 -6.85 -4.14 -16.29
CA VAL A 481 -7.73 -3.87 -15.15
C VAL A 481 -8.03 -2.38 -15.03
N LEU A 482 -7.03 -1.53 -15.26
CA LEU A 482 -7.20 -0.08 -15.23
C LEU A 482 -8.15 0.39 -16.35
N ALA A 483 -8.02 -0.19 -17.54
CA ALA A 483 -8.92 0.12 -18.66
C ALA A 483 -10.37 -0.29 -18.37
N ASP A 484 -10.57 -1.49 -17.80
CA ASP A 484 -11.89 -1.96 -17.37
C ASP A 484 -12.50 -1.06 -16.29
N GLU A 485 -11.68 -0.62 -15.30
CA GLU A 485 -12.14 0.31 -14.26
C GLU A 485 -12.55 1.67 -14.83
N HIS A 486 -11.78 2.21 -15.77
CA HIS A 486 -12.13 3.45 -16.45
C HIS A 486 -13.45 3.32 -17.22
N ALA A 487 -13.63 2.23 -17.96
CA ALA A 487 -14.84 2.00 -18.71
C ALA A 487 -16.08 1.88 -17.80
N ILE A 488 -15.96 1.15 -16.67
CA ILE A 488 -17.05 1.06 -15.67
C ILE A 488 -17.33 2.42 -15.02
N ARG A 489 -16.29 3.19 -14.72
CA ARG A 489 -16.44 4.54 -14.15
C ARG A 489 -17.13 5.49 -15.11
N ASP A 490 -16.78 5.45 -16.39
CA ASP A 490 -17.37 6.30 -17.41
C ASP A 490 -18.84 5.98 -17.63
N ALA A 491 -19.25 4.70 -17.51
CA ALA A 491 -20.63 4.26 -17.68
C ALA A 491 -21.50 4.46 -16.40
N TRP A 492 -20.94 4.20 -15.21
CA TRP A 492 -21.69 4.08 -13.96
C TRP A 492 -21.35 5.14 -12.91
N GLY A 493 -20.40 6.05 -13.19
CA GLY A 493 -19.82 6.96 -12.21
C GLY A 493 -18.66 6.29 -11.43
N ASP A 494 -18.16 6.96 -10.41
CA ASP A 494 -17.01 6.49 -9.61
C ASP A 494 -17.45 5.98 -8.22
N PRO A 495 -17.94 4.74 -8.09
CA PRO A 495 -18.31 4.19 -6.79
C PRO A 495 -17.10 3.98 -5.87
N ARG A 496 -15.87 3.93 -6.41
CA ARG A 496 -14.63 3.85 -5.65
C ARG A 496 -14.08 5.22 -5.23
N GLY A 497 -14.56 6.30 -5.83
CA GLY A 497 -14.25 7.67 -5.43
C GLY A 497 -15.00 8.12 -4.19
N GLN A 498 -15.55 7.19 -3.40
CA GLN A 498 -16.29 7.48 -2.19
C GLN A 498 -15.54 7.01 -0.95
N ALA A 499 -15.61 7.82 0.12
CA ALA A 499 -15.17 7.43 1.44
C ALA A 499 -16.33 6.75 2.18
N LEU A 500 -15.99 5.71 2.94
CA LEU A 500 -16.95 4.98 3.76
C LEU A 500 -16.91 5.52 5.18
N VAL A 501 -18.07 5.77 5.75
CA VAL A 501 -18.22 6.10 7.17
C VAL A 501 -19.16 5.07 7.79
N VAL A 502 -18.66 4.35 8.77
CA VAL A 502 -19.36 3.21 9.37
C VAL A 502 -19.77 3.54 10.79
N ALA A 503 -21.05 3.53 11.06
CA ALA A 503 -21.61 3.59 12.40
C ALA A 503 -21.82 2.17 12.92
N GLN A 504 -21.26 1.84 14.09
CA GLN A 504 -21.34 0.50 14.66
C GLN A 504 -21.42 0.52 16.20
N SER A 505 -22.32 -0.31 16.74
CA SER A 505 -22.47 -0.55 18.17
C SER A 505 -22.87 -2.01 18.41
N ASP A 506 -22.80 -2.46 19.65
CA ASP A 506 -23.27 -3.79 20.06
C ASP A 506 -24.80 -3.87 20.08
N ASP A 507 -25.49 -2.72 20.21
CA ASP A 507 -26.94 -2.60 20.15
C ASP A 507 -27.41 -1.97 18.84
N ILE A 508 -28.41 -2.60 18.22
CA ILE A 508 -28.98 -2.18 16.92
C ILE A 508 -29.58 -0.78 17.01
N GLN A 509 -30.30 -0.45 18.09
CA GLN A 509 -30.94 0.87 18.23
C GLN A 509 -29.89 1.97 18.39
N SER A 510 -28.85 1.72 19.19
CA SER A 510 -27.72 2.64 19.33
C SER A 510 -26.98 2.85 18.00
N THR A 511 -26.86 1.81 17.16
CA THR A 511 -26.30 1.94 15.81
C THR A 511 -27.15 2.82 14.92
N LEU A 512 -28.47 2.67 14.95
CA LEU A 512 -29.40 3.50 14.17
C LEU A 512 -29.36 4.97 14.62
N GLU A 513 -29.39 5.23 15.93
CA GLU A 513 -29.30 6.60 16.47
C GLU A 513 -27.96 7.25 16.10
N MET A 514 -26.87 6.50 16.18
CA MET A 514 -25.55 6.96 15.76
C MET A 514 -25.51 7.29 14.26
N ASN A 515 -26.11 6.44 13.42
CA ASN A 515 -26.20 6.67 11.97
C ASN A 515 -27.04 7.91 11.63
N GLU A 516 -28.10 8.19 12.38
CA GLU A 516 -28.89 9.42 12.22
C GLU A 516 -28.08 10.68 12.55
N LEU A 517 -27.36 10.67 13.70
CA LEU A 517 -26.49 11.78 14.09
C LEU A 517 -25.40 12.02 13.05
N LEU A 518 -24.80 10.92 12.59
CA LEU A 518 -23.76 10.95 11.57
C LEU A 518 -24.30 11.53 10.25
N TYR A 519 -25.47 11.05 9.80
CA TYR A 519 -26.12 11.56 8.59
C TYR A 519 -26.37 13.07 8.66
N ALA A 520 -26.86 13.58 9.79
CA ALA A 520 -27.09 15.01 9.97
C ALA A 520 -25.80 15.81 9.83
N GLN A 521 -24.70 15.36 10.48
CA GLN A 521 -23.40 16.01 10.40
C GLN A 521 -22.80 15.96 8.99
N LEU A 522 -22.89 14.81 8.32
CA LEU A 522 -22.37 14.64 6.96
C LEU A 522 -23.19 15.45 5.95
N ALA A 523 -24.50 15.53 6.12
CA ALA A 523 -25.39 16.29 5.24
C ALA A 523 -25.16 17.81 5.32
N GLU A 524 -24.68 18.33 6.46
CA GLU A 524 -24.26 19.73 6.59
C GLU A 524 -22.98 20.02 5.79
N LEU A 525 -22.08 19.01 5.66
CA LEU A 525 -20.80 19.19 4.98
C LEU A 525 -20.91 18.99 3.45
N TRP A 526 -21.56 17.92 3.01
CA TRP A 526 -21.59 17.56 1.58
C TRP A 526 -22.93 17.85 0.90
N GLY A 527 -23.98 18.10 1.69
CA GLY A 527 -25.35 18.15 1.20
C GLY A 527 -25.99 16.76 1.06
N PRO A 528 -27.31 16.68 1.20
CA PRO A 528 -28.02 15.41 1.19
C PRO A 528 -28.00 14.69 -0.17
N GLY A 529 -27.67 15.38 -1.27
CA GLY A 529 -27.61 14.81 -2.62
C GLY A 529 -26.31 14.09 -2.96
N GLU A 530 -25.24 14.35 -2.21
CA GLU A 530 -23.93 13.70 -2.39
C GLU A 530 -23.67 12.60 -1.37
N LEU A 531 -24.60 12.40 -0.44
CA LEU A 531 -24.49 11.47 0.67
C LEU A 531 -25.38 10.26 0.45
N VAL A 532 -24.82 9.06 0.47
CA VAL A 532 -25.56 7.79 0.47
C VAL A 532 -25.61 7.24 1.88
N SER A 533 -26.82 7.09 2.44
CA SER A 533 -27.00 6.56 3.80
C SER A 533 -28.38 5.96 3.99
N LEU A 534 -28.46 4.93 4.83
CA LEU A 534 -29.75 4.32 5.21
C LEU A 534 -30.55 5.16 6.20
N ALA A 535 -30.00 6.21 6.82
CA ALA A 535 -30.69 7.00 7.85
C ALA A 535 -32.08 7.53 7.43
N PRO A 536 -32.31 8.03 6.19
CA PRO A 536 -33.62 8.48 5.75
C PRO A 536 -34.67 7.37 5.60
N LEU A 537 -34.25 6.11 5.42
CA LEU A 537 -35.12 4.95 5.18
C LEU A 537 -35.24 4.01 6.39
N LEU A 538 -34.26 4.01 7.25
CA LEU A 538 -34.19 3.14 8.43
C LEU A 538 -33.83 3.97 9.68
N PRO A 539 -34.74 4.85 10.14
CA PRO A 539 -34.49 5.64 11.34
C PRO A 539 -34.62 4.80 12.61
N SER A 540 -34.06 5.29 13.70
CA SER A 540 -34.17 4.68 15.03
C SER A 540 -35.63 4.63 15.48
N ARG A 541 -35.91 3.73 16.42
CA ARG A 541 -37.25 3.57 16.96
C ARG A 541 -37.78 4.88 17.56
N ALA A 542 -36.96 5.62 18.26
CA ALA A 542 -37.30 6.92 18.85
C ALA A 542 -37.72 7.94 17.77
N THR A 543 -36.97 8.01 16.68
CA THR A 543 -37.27 8.88 15.55
C THR A 543 -38.55 8.43 14.82
N GLN A 544 -38.77 7.14 14.65
CA GLN A 544 -40.02 6.60 14.06
C GLN A 544 -41.24 6.96 14.91
N GLU A 545 -41.17 6.84 16.22
CA GLU A 545 -42.25 7.24 17.14
C GLU A 545 -42.51 8.73 17.05
N ALA A 546 -41.50 9.58 17.04
CA ALA A 546 -41.65 11.02 16.85
C ALA A 546 -42.27 11.38 15.49
N ASN A 547 -41.92 10.65 14.43
CA ASN A 547 -42.50 10.83 13.09
C ASN A 547 -43.98 10.40 13.04
N LEU A 548 -44.31 9.29 13.68
CA LEU A 548 -45.70 8.85 13.82
C LEU A 548 -46.55 9.88 14.58
N ASP A 549 -46.03 10.47 15.65
CA ASP A 549 -46.75 11.53 16.38
C ASP A 549 -46.86 12.80 15.54
N ARG A 550 -45.87 13.13 14.73
CA ARG A 550 -45.97 14.24 13.76
C ARG A 550 -47.03 13.96 12.71
N TRP A 551 -47.09 12.73 12.15
CA TRP A 551 -48.11 12.29 11.21
C TRP A 551 -49.49 12.41 11.80
N ARG A 552 -49.72 11.90 13.03
CA ARG A 552 -51.02 12.01 13.72
C ARG A 552 -51.41 13.46 13.92
N ARG A 553 -50.52 14.33 14.44
CA ARG A 553 -50.79 15.77 14.61
C ARG A 553 -51.11 16.45 13.28
N PHE A 554 -50.38 16.17 12.23
CA PHE A 554 -50.59 16.76 10.92
C PHE A 554 -52.02 16.55 10.40
N TRP A 555 -52.57 15.35 10.55
CA TRP A 555 -53.87 15.05 10.08
C TRP A 555 -55.03 15.45 11.02
N HIS A 556 -54.76 15.56 12.32
CA HIS A 556 -55.78 15.96 13.31
C HIS A 556 -55.93 17.48 13.45
N GLU A 557 -54.92 18.27 13.05
CA GLU A 557 -54.98 19.73 13.11
C GLU A 557 -56.08 20.30 12.19
N GLU A 558 -56.91 21.18 12.76
CA GLU A 558 -57.89 22.05 12.04
C GLU A 558 -58.84 21.36 11.05
N GLY A 559 -59.14 20.08 11.20
CA GLY A 559 -60.02 19.39 10.25
C GLY A 559 -59.39 19.24 8.84
N ARG A 560 -58.08 19.13 8.77
CA ARG A 560 -57.30 19.05 7.52
C ARG A 560 -57.71 17.87 6.65
N LEU A 561 -58.05 16.73 7.27
CA LEU A 561 -58.48 15.53 6.56
C LEU A 561 -59.85 15.74 5.88
N ASP A 562 -60.77 16.45 6.52
CA ASP A 562 -62.11 16.74 5.96
C ASP A 562 -62.02 17.79 4.87
N ARG A 563 -61.17 18.81 5.02
CA ARG A 563 -60.90 19.78 3.93
C ARG A 563 -60.33 19.07 2.71
N LEU A 564 -59.33 18.17 2.90
CA LEU A 564 -58.79 17.42 1.78
C LEU A 564 -59.83 16.54 1.11
N ARG A 565 -60.73 15.91 1.87
CA ARG A 565 -61.82 15.13 1.31
C ARG A 565 -62.74 15.98 0.43
N GLN A 566 -63.05 17.18 0.84
CA GLN A 566 -63.85 18.14 0.06
C GLN A 566 -63.10 18.57 -1.21
N THR A 567 -61.80 18.89 -1.10
CA THR A 567 -60.97 19.29 -2.23
C THR A 567 -60.85 18.17 -3.26
N LEU A 568 -60.55 16.94 -2.82
CA LEU A 568 -60.46 15.78 -3.69
C LEU A 568 -61.80 15.44 -4.36
N GLY A 569 -62.90 15.60 -3.64
CA GLY A 569 -64.25 15.44 -4.19
C GLY A 569 -64.56 16.48 -5.25
N ALA A 570 -64.22 17.75 -5.02
CA ALA A 570 -64.43 18.86 -5.95
C ALA A 570 -63.59 18.77 -7.20
N GLU A 571 -62.28 18.64 -7.04
CA GLU A 571 -61.31 18.57 -8.15
C GLU A 571 -61.42 17.25 -8.89
N GLY A 572 -61.56 16.12 -8.18
CA GLY A 572 -61.74 14.80 -8.79
C GLY A 572 -63.05 14.70 -9.58
N GLY A 573 -64.15 15.31 -9.07
CA GLY A 573 -65.45 15.38 -9.75
C GLY A 573 -65.35 16.10 -11.10
N LYS A 574 -64.54 17.17 -11.24
CA LYS A 574 -64.25 17.84 -12.52
C LYS A 574 -63.62 16.91 -13.57
N LEU A 575 -62.88 15.91 -13.08
CA LEU A 575 -62.15 14.93 -13.90
C LEU A 575 -62.93 13.60 -14.09
N GLY A 576 -64.14 13.49 -13.54
CA GLY A 576 -65.00 12.32 -13.69
C GLY A 576 -64.74 11.21 -12.65
N PHE A 577 -63.96 11.47 -11.56
CA PHE A 577 -63.79 10.51 -10.48
C PHE A 577 -65.04 10.41 -9.61
N ALA A 578 -65.40 9.19 -9.22
CA ALA A 578 -66.48 8.93 -8.25
C ALA A 578 -66.06 9.50 -6.88
N GLN A 579 -67.09 9.94 -6.09
CA GLN A 579 -66.86 10.54 -4.77
C GLN A 579 -66.08 9.62 -3.80
N GLU A 580 -66.24 8.30 -3.97
CA GLU A 580 -65.59 7.29 -3.14
C GLU A 580 -64.26 6.78 -3.72
N ALA A 581 -63.79 7.30 -4.86
CA ALA A 581 -62.60 6.83 -5.56
C ALA A 581 -61.36 6.85 -4.66
N PHE A 582 -61.26 7.79 -3.76
CA PHE A 582 -60.08 7.97 -2.85
C PHE A 582 -60.31 7.40 -1.44
N ALA A 583 -61.34 6.60 -1.21
CA ALA A 583 -61.61 5.95 0.08
C ALA A 583 -60.40 5.12 0.60
N PRO A 584 -59.66 4.37 -0.26
CA PRO A 584 -58.44 3.65 0.16
C PRO A 584 -57.37 4.56 0.75
N PHE A 585 -57.17 5.78 0.21
CA PHE A 585 -56.25 6.76 0.77
C PHE A 585 -56.63 7.17 2.20
N PHE A 586 -57.91 7.51 2.43
CA PHE A 586 -58.37 7.90 3.74
C PHE A 586 -58.32 6.77 4.78
N GLN A 587 -58.51 5.53 4.35
CA GLN A 587 -58.28 4.35 5.20
C GLN A 587 -56.81 4.22 5.57
N TRP A 588 -55.92 4.34 4.59
CA TRP A 588 -54.49 4.28 4.80
C TRP A 588 -53.96 5.37 5.74
N VAL A 589 -54.46 6.62 5.63
CA VAL A 589 -54.09 7.73 6.52
C VAL A 589 -54.47 7.45 7.97
N LYS A 590 -55.65 6.83 8.18
CA LYS A 590 -56.20 6.55 9.52
C LYS A 590 -55.64 5.29 10.16
N GLN A 591 -54.91 4.49 9.42
CA GLN A 591 -54.38 3.22 9.95
C GLN A 591 -53.35 3.48 11.05
N ASP A 592 -53.55 2.86 12.19
CA ASP A 592 -52.53 2.91 13.26
C ASP A 592 -51.35 2.00 12.92
N ARG A 593 -50.12 2.48 13.22
CA ARG A 593 -48.85 1.81 12.86
C ARG A 593 -47.90 1.81 14.04
N ALA A 594 -47.10 0.75 14.10
CA ALA A 594 -45.98 0.64 15.01
C ALA A 594 -44.64 0.92 14.27
N PRO A 595 -43.57 1.26 14.98
CA PRO A 595 -42.23 1.27 14.42
C PRO A 595 -41.88 -0.09 13.81
N PHE A 596 -41.18 -0.07 12.67
CA PHE A 596 -40.65 -1.29 12.04
C PHE A 596 -39.20 -1.51 12.44
N ASP A 597 -38.72 -2.73 12.35
CA ASP A 597 -37.35 -3.09 12.72
C ASP A 597 -36.45 -3.35 11.48
N VAL A 598 -35.18 -3.61 11.73
CA VAL A 598 -34.15 -3.90 10.70
C VAL A 598 -34.48 -5.17 9.92
N VAL A 599 -35.08 -6.17 10.56
CA VAL A 599 -35.42 -7.45 9.91
C VAL A 599 -36.54 -7.24 8.90
N GLU A 600 -37.60 -6.54 9.32
CA GLU A 600 -38.69 -6.15 8.44
C GLU A 600 -38.22 -5.30 7.26
N PHE A 601 -37.33 -4.32 7.53
CA PHE A 601 -36.74 -3.50 6.49
C PHE A 601 -35.91 -4.31 5.50
N LYS A 602 -35.07 -5.24 5.96
CA LYS A 602 -34.28 -6.11 5.06
C LYS A 602 -35.15 -7.02 4.19
N GLN A 603 -36.24 -7.53 4.73
CA GLN A 603 -37.21 -8.32 3.96
C GLN A 603 -37.87 -7.49 2.85
N LEU A 604 -38.12 -6.21 3.14
CA LEU A 604 -38.69 -5.26 2.19
C LEU A 604 -37.68 -4.83 1.11
N ALA A 605 -36.46 -4.47 1.54
CA ALA A 605 -35.41 -3.93 0.65
C ALA A 605 -34.77 -5.01 -0.23
N GLY A 606 -34.81 -6.28 0.19
CA GLY A 606 -34.09 -7.37 -0.47
C GLY A 606 -32.59 -7.17 -0.43
N SER A 607 -31.88 -7.78 -1.37
CA SER A 607 -30.41 -7.73 -1.44
C SER A 607 -29.83 -6.41 -1.96
N LEU A 608 -30.66 -5.50 -2.48
CA LEU A 608 -30.20 -4.27 -3.11
C LEU A 608 -29.43 -3.35 -2.14
N LEU A 609 -29.88 -3.29 -0.88
CA LEU A 609 -29.27 -2.44 0.14
C LEU A 609 -28.28 -3.19 1.05
N ASP A 610 -28.02 -4.48 0.79
CA ASP A 610 -27.08 -5.27 1.62
C ASP A 610 -25.65 -4.69 1.61
N LEU A 611 -25.26 -3.98 0.56
CA LEU A 611 -23.97 -3.28 0.45
C LEU A 611 -23.80 -2.18 1.52
N LEU A 612 -24.88 -1.67 2.09
CA LEU A 612 -24.85 -0.63 3.13
C LEU A 612 -24.90 -1.22 4.54
N PHE A 613 -24.96 -2.55 4.67
CA PHE A 613 -24.90 -3.25 5.94
C PHE A 613 -23.56 -3.96 6.13
N LEU A 614 -22.95 -3.79 7.30
CA LEU A 614 -21.80 -4.54 7.71
C LEU A 614 -22.24 -5.61 8.72
N SER A 615 -22.16 -6.89 8.31
CA SER A 615 -22.46 -8.01 9.20
C SER A 615 -21.32 -8.26 10.17
N ARG A 616 -21.61 -8.40 11.47
CA ARG A 616 -20.68 -8.73 12.53
C ARG A 616 -21.12 -9.98 13.28
N SER A 617 -20.19 -10.64 13.97
CA SER A 617 -20.49 -11.74 14.89
C SER A 617 -21.37 -11.29 16.08
N GLU A 618 -21.20 -10.04 16.50
CA GLU A 618 -22.02 -9.39 17.54
C GLU A 618 -22.33 -7.96 17.05
N GLY A 619 -23.60 -7.69 16.73
CA GLY A 619 -24.08 -6.38 16.30
C GLY A 619 -24.18 -6.16 14.79
N LEU A 620 -24.59 -4.97 14.42
CA LEU A 620 -24.81 -4.50 13.05
C LEU A 620 -24.01 -3.20 12.84
N GLY A 621 -23.34 -3.09 11.69
CA GLY A 621 -22.78 -1.82 11.24
C GLY A 621 -23.59 -1.25 10.06
N LEU A 622 -23.69 0.07 9.98
CA LEU A 622 -24.32 0.79 8.88
C LEU A 622 -23.28 1.62 8.17
N ILE A 623 -23.25 1.51 6.85
CA ILE A 623 -22.29 2.18 5.97
C ILE A 623 -22.98 3.40 5.35
N SER A 624 -22.36 4.56 5.51
CA SER A 624 -22.66 5.77 4.75
C SER A 624 -21.51 6.07 3.80
N LEU A 625 -21.81 6.57 2.59
CA LEU A 625 -20.83 6.91 1.57
C LEU A 625 -20.81 8.41 1.37
N VAL A 626 -19.62 9.01 1.31
CA VAL A 626 -19.41 10.43 1.00
C VAL A 626 -18.34 10.55 -0.09
N PRO A 627 -18.31 11.64 -0.88
CA PRO A 627 -17.26 11.86 -1.87
C PRO A 627 -15.88 11.86 -1.24
N ASP A 628 -14.92 11.09 -1.78
CA ASP A 628 -13.53 11.07 -1.31
C ASP A 628 -12.71 12.16 -2.02
N ASN A 629 -12.73 13.38 -1.47
CA ASN A 629 -12.11 14.57 -2.01
C ASN A 629 -11.23 15.31 -0.98
N GLU A 630 -10.78 16.51 -1.26
CA GLU A 630 -9.97 17.30 -0.33
C GLU A 630 -10.76 17.69 0.93
N GLN A 631 -12.07 17.94 0.81
CA GLN A 631 -12.96 18.22 1.94
C GLN A 631 -13.01 17.04 2.92
N THR A 632 -12.96 15.80 2.40
CA THR A 632 -12.91 14.57 3.20
C THR A 632 -11.61 14.48 4.01
N ILE A 633 -10.48 14.91 3.42
CA ILE A 633 -9.20 14.97 4.12
C ILE A 633 -9.28 15.98 5.29
N GLU A 634 -9.92 17.11 5.08
CA GLU A 634 -10.10 18.15 6.12
C GLU A 634 -11.08 17.67 7.19
N ALA A 635 -12.20 17.08 6.78
CA ALA A 635 -13.25 16.60 7.68
C ALA A 635 -12.76 15.47 8.61
N PHE A 636 -11.99 14.52 8.11
CA PHE A 636 -11.46 13.40 8.91
C PHE A 636 -10.05 13.67 9.46
N GLY A 637 -9.45 14.81 9.12
CA GLY A 637 -8.16 15.24 9.62
C GLY A 637 -8.17 15.74 11.07
N ALA A 638 -6.98 16.01 11.61
CA ALA A 638 -6.82 16.56 12.97
C ALA A 638 -7.48 17.95 13.08
N GLY A 639 -8.51 18.06 13.91
CA GLY A 639 -9.29 19.30 14.09
C GLY A 639 -10.55 19.41 13.23
N GLY A 640 -10.86 18.38 12.41
CA GLY A 640 -12.09 18.28 11.64
C GLY A 640 -13.28 17.72 12.46
N LEU A 641 -14.14 16.95 11.83
CA LEU A 641 -15.32 16.35 12.44
C LEU A 641 -14.91 15.42 13.59
N ALA A 642 -15.44 15.69 14.79
CA ALA A 642 -15.29 14.79 15.92
C ALA A 642 -16.22 13.59 15.73
N LEU A 643 -15.72 12.50 15.17
CA LEU A 643 -16.47 11.27 15.03
C LEU A 643 -16.83 10.70 16.40
N PRO A 644 -18.10 10.35 16.64
CA PRO A 644 -18.51 9.72 17.89
C PRO A 644 -17.80 8.37 18.11
N PRO A 645 -17.66 7.90 19.36
CA PRO A 645 -17.18 6.54 19.64
C PRO A 645 -18.06 5.51 18.91
N GLY A 646 -17.46 4.57 18.19
CA GLY A 646 -18.17 3.59 17.35
C GLY A 646 -18.41 4.04 15.91
N VAL A 647 -17.93 5.22 15.51
CA VAL A 647 -17.89 5.64 14.11
C VAL A 647 -16.46 5.59 13.59
N GLU A 648 -16.28 4.90 12.48
CA GLU A 648 -15.00 4.78 11.80
C GLU A 648 -15.12 5.27 10.36
N ALA A 649 -14.12 6.03 9.91
CA ALA A 649 -14.06 6.52 8.54
C ALA A 649 -12.93 5.85 7.76
N ILE A 650 -13.21 5.48 6.50
CA ILE A 650 -12.24 4.91 5.56
C ILE A 650 -12.24 5.79 4.32
N SER A 651 -11.20 6.57 4.14
CA SER A 651 -10.97 7.40 2.96
C SER A 651 -9.59 7.10 2.38
N GLN A 652 -9.52 6.78 1.11
CA GLN A 652 -8.25 6.53 0.44
C GLN A 652 -7.36 7.77 0.42
N LYS A 653 -7.94 8.94 0.15
CA LYS A 653 -7.20 10.21 0.11
C LYS A 653 -6.72 10.63 1.49
N TRP A 654 -7.56 10.47 2.51
CA TRP A 654 -7.14 10.74 3.89
C TRP A 654 -6.01 9.80 4.31
N PHE A 655 -6.13 8.49 4.05
CA PHE A 655 -5.07 7.51 4.29
C PHE A 655 -3.77 7.89 3.59
N ALA A 656 -3.83 8.18 2.30
CA ALA A 656 -2.67 8.61 1.53
C ALA A 656 -2.02 9.88 2.14
N SER A 657 -2.83 10.84 2.63
CA SER A 657 -2.34 12.06 3.26
C SER A 657 -1.66 11.81 4.60
N VAL A 658 -2.21 10.90 5.43
CA VAL A 658 -1.62 10.52 6.72
C VAL A 658 -0.33 9.74 6.51
N LEU A 659 -0.36 8.74 5.62
CA LEU A 659 0.83 7.95 5.29
C LEU A 659 1.94 8.83 4.70
N ARG A 660 1.62 9.76 3.81
CA ARG A 660 2.59 10.73 3.27
C ARG A 660 3.27 11.51 4.38
N ARG A 661 2.51 12.05 5.35
CA ARG A 661 3.06 12.80 6.49
C ARG A 661 3.91 11.91 7.40
N SER A 662 3.50 10.66 7.60
CA SER A 662 4.29 9.69 8.37
C SER A 662 5.60 9.37 7.66
N LEU A 663 5.56 9.10 6.35
CA LEU A 663 6.76 8.82 5.55
C LEU A 663 7.76 9.99 5.55
N GLU A 664 7.28 11.23 5.47
CA GLU A 664 8.13 12.42 5.54
C GLU A 664 8.84 12.52 6.90
N LYS A 665 8.10 12.32 7.99
CA LYS A 665 8.66 12.31 9.36
C LYS A 665 9.65 11.16 9.55
N ASP A 666 9.29 9.96 9.09
CA ASP A 666 10.13 8.77 9.19
C ASP A 666 11.41 8.93 8.38
N PHE A 667 11.32 9.49 7.16
CA PHE A 667 12.49 9.80 6.35
C PHE A 667 13.47 10.71 7.09
N GLN A 668 13.00 11.83 7.62
CA GLN A 668 13.82 12.79 8.36
C GLN A 668 14.41 12.15 9.62
N ARG A 669 13.59 11.43 10.40
CA ARG A 669 13.99 10.75 11.63
C ARG A 669 15.05 9.67 11.37
N PHE A 670 14.81 8.79 10.39
CA PHE A 670 15.73 7.69 10.10
C PHE A 670 17.04 8.20 9.53
N LEU A 671 17.00 9.19 8.64
CA LEU A 671 18.20 9.80 8.08
C LEU A 671 19.04 10.48 9.18
N LEU A 672 18.41 11.19 10.12
CA LEU A 672 19.08 11.81 11.25
C LEU A 672 19.68 10.76 12.18
N LEU A 673 18.87 9.78 12.63
CA LEU A 673 19.34 8.74 13.55
C LEU A 673 20.46 7.91 12.94
N ALA A 674 20.33 7.51 11.67
CA ALA A 674 21.35 6.77 10.97
C ALA A 674 22.64 7.61 10.82
N SER A 675 22.55 8.92 10.53
CA SER A 675 23.70 9.81 10.50
C SER A 675 24.41 9.90 11.86
N VAL A 676 23.64 10.02 12.95
CA VAL A 676 24.17 10.05 14.31
C VAL A 676 24.89 8.74 14.66
N VAL A 677 24.25 7.59 14.39
CA VAL A 677 24.85 6.27 14.64
C VAL A 677 26.17 6.10 13.87
N VAL A 678 26.16 6.44 12.60
CA VAL A 678 27.34 6.39 11.74
C VAL A 678 28.46 7.27 12.27
N VAL A 679 28.16 8.53 12.60
CA VAL A 679 29.15 9.48 13.13
C VAL A 679 29.74 8.96 14.45
N ILE A 680 28.92 8.42 15.35
CA ILE A 680 29.38 7.82 16.61
C ILE A 680 30.35 6.67 16.35
N VAL A 681 29.96 5.73 15.47
CA VAL A 681 30.82 4.57 15.13
C VAL A 681 32.12 5.02 14.48
N LEU A 682 32.07 5.98 13.55
CA LEU A 682 33.27 6.53 12.91
C LEU A 682 34.17 7.26 13.89
N ILE A 683 33.65 8.08 14.80
CA ILE A 683 34.44 8.76 15.84
C ILE A 683 35.09 7.74 16.78
N ALA A 684 34.37 6.68 17.15
CA ALA A 684 34.92 5.61 17.98
C ALA A 684 36.04 4.83 17.29
N ALA A 685 35.95 4.66 15.96
CA ALA A 685 36.89 3.89 15.16
C ALA A 685 38.07 4.72 14.60
N LEU A 686 37.78 5.97 14.19
CA LEU A 686 38.72 6.89 13.56
C LEU A 686 39.07 8.01 14.53
N ARG A 687 40.35 8.27 14.73
CA ARG A 687 40.77 9.26 15.74
C ARG A 687 40.89 10.68 15.21
N ARG A 688 40.98 10.84 13.91
CA ARG A 688 41.18 12.12 13.25
C ARG A 688 39.87 12.64 12.71
N PRO A 689 39.42 13.82 13.11
CA PRO A 689 38.15 14.40 12.58
C PRO A 689 38.13 14.53 11.05
N SER A 690 39.29 14.78 10.43
CA SER A 690 39.43 14.85 8.99
C SER A 690 39.14 13.50 8.29
N GLU A 691 39.54 12.36 8.93
CA GLU A 691 39.20 11.03 8.39
C GLU A 691 37.71 10.74 8.50
N VAL A 692 37.03 11.15 9.59
CA VAL A 692 35.59 11.04 9.77
C VAL A 692 34.85 11.83 8.69
N LEU A 693 35.26 13.09 8.46
CA LEU A 693 34.66 13.94 7.42
C LEU A 693 34.82 13.34 6.03
N LEU A 694 35.99 12.81 5.71
CA LEU A 694 36.24 12.16 4.42
C LEU A 694 35.38 10.90 4.22
N CYS A 695 35.13 10.10 5.28
CA CYS A 695 34.27 8.95 5.22
C CYS A 695 32.79 9.32 5.02
N LEU A 696 32.36 10.53 5.41
CA LEU A 696 30.99 11.01 5.23
C LEU A 696 30.70 11.56 3.83
N LEU A 697 31.72 11.87 3.02
CA LEU A 697 31.53 12.44 1.68
C LEU A 697 30.77 11.52 0.72
N PRO A 698 31.08 10.20 0.60
CA PRO A 698 30.35 9.30 -0.29
C PRO A 698 28.86 9.22 0.01
N PRO A 699 28.38 8.97 1.27
CA PRO A 699 26.97 8.90 1.55
C PRO A 699 26.23 10.23 1.30
N VAL A 700 26.85 11.36 1.65
CA VAL A 700 26.26 12.70 1.37
C VAL A 700 26.12 12.90 -0.13
N THR A 701 27.15 12.56 -0.91
CA THR A 701 27.12 12.65 -2.38
C THR A 701 26.06 11.72 -2.96
N GLY A 702 26.01 10.46 -2.51
CA GLY A 702 25.03 9.47 -2.98
C GLY A 702 23.60 9.90 -2.73
N LEU A 703 23.28 10.33 -1.50
CA LEU A 703 21.95 10.80 -1.14
C LEU A 703 21.56 12.08 -1.90
N ALA A 704 22.46 13.05 -2.02
CA ALA A 704 22.20 14.29 -2.74
C ALA A 704 21.87 14.04 -4.23
N PHE A 705 22.65 13.20 -4.90
CA PHE A 705 22.40 12.84 -6.30
C PHE A 705 21.12 12.02 -6.46
N MET A 706 20.89 11.04 -5.60
CA MET A 706 19.69 10.23 -5.60
C MET A 706 18.43 11.12 -5.51
N LEU A 707 18.37 11.98 -4.50
CA LEU A 707 17.22 12.87 -4.31
C LEU A 707 17.10 13.89 -5.44
N ALA A 708 18.21 14.41 -5.96
CA ALA A 708 18.20 15.36 -7.06
C ALA A 708 17.67 14.73 -8.35
N VAL A 709 18.08 13.51 -8.67
CA VAL A 709 17.57 12.80 -9.86
C VAL A 709 16.10 12.46 -9.70
N MET A 710 15.68 12.00 -8.51
CA MET A 710 14.25 11.75 -8.23
C MET A 710 13.42 13.03 -8.40
N GLY A 711 13.89 14.15 -7.82
CA GLY A 711 13.22 15.45 -7.96
C GLY A 711 13.22 16.00 -9.38
N LEU A 712 14.28 15.74 -10.18
CA LEU A 712 14.37 16.13 -11.58
C LEU A 712 13.38 15.34 -12.46
N LEU A 713 13.27 14.03 -12.22
CA LEU A 713 12.40 13.12 -12.97
C LEU A 713 10.94 13.13 -12.47
N GLY A 714 10.65 13.89 -11.41
CA GLY A 714 9.31 13.91 -10.79
C GLY A 714 8.94 12.59 -10.09
N MET A 715 9.93 11.76 -9.74
CA MET A 715 9.70 10.51 -9.00
C MET A 715 9.39 10.83 -7.53
N SER A 716 8.25 10.36 -7.05
CA SER A 716 7.88 10.51 -5.64
C SER A 716 8.59 9.50 -4.74
N VAL A 717 8.84 9.91 -3.49
CA VAL A 717 9.43 9.05 -2.45
C VAL A 717 8.33 8.27 -1.76
N ASN A 718 8.34 6.96 -1.92
CA ASN A 718 7.48 6.02 -1.23
C ASN A 718 8.21 5.34 -0.05
N MET A 719 7.54 4.44 0.66
CA MET A 719 8.10 3.72 1.82
C MET A 719 9.38 2.92 1.51
N PHE A 720 9.52 2.41 0.27
CA PHE A 720 10.70 1.65 -0.16
C PHE A 720 11.88 2.57 -0.46
N ASN A 721 11.65 3.78 -0.97
CA ASN A 721 12.67 4.78 -1.17
C ASN A 721 13.22 5.31 0.17
N VAL A 722 12.37 5.41 1.21
CA VAL A 722 12.83 5.75 2.57
C VAL A 722 13.82 4.70 3.07
N ALA A 723 13.49 3.41 2.98
CA ALA A 723 14.40 2.33 3.34
C ALA A 723 15.66 2.34 2.48
N ALA A 724 15.53 2.53 1.15
CA ALA A 724 16.65 2.62 0.21
C ALA A 724 17.61 3.76 0.54
N SER A 725 17.10 4.92 0.99
CA SER A 725 17.93 6.07 1.40
C SER A 725 18.86 5.72 2.57
N VAL A 726 18.30 5.03 3.56
CA VAL A 726 19.04 4.53 4.72
C VAL A 726 20.10 3.50 4.30
N LEU A 727 19.74 2.62 3.36
CA LEU A 727 20.67 1.65 2.76
C LEU A 727 21.82 2.32 2.01
N VAL A 728 21.54 3.29 1.16
CA VAL A 728 22.56 4.06 0.41
C VAL A 728 23.55 4.69 1.39
N MET A 729 23.07 5.23 2.52
CA MET A 729 23.94 5.79 3.52
C MET A 729 24.87 4.72 4.14
N GLY A 730 24.34 3.56 4.55
CA GLY A 730 25.12 2.47 5.14
C GLY A 730 26.19 1.93 4.19
N LEU A 731 25.81 1.63 2.95
CA LEU A 731 26.70 1.04 1.95
C LEU A 731 27.77 2.01 1.45
N SER A 732 27.42 3.27 1.30
CA SER A 732 28.36 4.27 0.77
C SER A 732 29.48 4.61 1.74
N ILE A 733 29.25 4.45 3.05
CA ILE A 733 30.28 4.65 4.07
C ILE A 733 31.41 3.65 3.95
N ASP A 734 31.10 2.41 3.60
CA ASP A 734 32.09 1.35 3.44
C ASP A 734 33.17 1.75 2.44
N TYR A 735 32.79 2.34 1.33
CA TYR A 735 33.73 2.84 0.33
C TYR A 735 34.70 3.90 0.91
N GLY A 736 34.15 4.82 1.72
CA GLY A 736 34.93 5.84 2.42
C GLY A 736 35.90 5.23 3.42
N VAL A 737 35.44 4.33 4.29
CA VAL A 737 36.27 3.69 5.34
C VAL A 737 37.41 2.91 4.74
N PHE A 738 37.17 2.10 3.70
CA PHE A 738 38.21 1.32 3.07
C PHE A 738 39.23 2.20 2.33
N ILE A 739 38.83 3.22 1.60
CA ILE A 739 39.75 4.12 0.88
C ILE A 739 40.56 4.98 1.85
N VAL A 740 39.95 5.54 2.89
CA VAL A 740 40.66 6.39 3.88
C VAL A 740 41.70 5.56 4.66
N ARG A 741 41.34 4.34 5.11
CA ARG A 741 42.20 3.47 5.90
C ARG A 741 43.35 2.85 5.09
N SER A 742 43.12 2.49 3.83
CA SER A 742 44.14 1.89 2.97
C SER A 742 45.33 2.81 2.77
N ARG A 743 45.12 4.11 2.65
CA ARG A 743 46.16 5.11 2.44
C ARG A 743 46.90 5.54 3.72
N GLY A 744 46.22 5.43 4.88
CA GLY A 744 46.85 5.74 6.18
C GLY A 744 47.86 4.72 6.67
N VAL A 745 47.83 3.48 6.18
CA VAL A 745 48.69 2.36 6.62
C VAL A 745 49.88 2.13 5.70
N SER A 746 49.74 2.43 4.42
CA SER A 746 50.75 2.06 3.39
C SER A 746 51.76 3.16 3.07
N GLY A 747 51.70 4.35 3.71
CA GLY A 747 52.53 5.50 3.35
C GLY A 747 52.12 6.09 1.99
N PRO A 748 53.02 6.75 1.26
CA PRO A 748 52.70 7.31 -0.04
C PRO A 748 52.45 6.28 -1.15
N ALA A 749 52.64 4.98 -0.88
CA ALA A 749 52.37 3.92 -1.85
C ALA A 749 50.85 3.59 -1.90
N ARG A 750 50.30 3.60 -3.08
CA ARG A 750 48.92 3.28 -3.38
C ARG A 750 48.59 1.81 -3.09
N ASP A 751 47.55 1.53 -2.34
CA ASP A 751 47.10 0.14 -2.11
C ASP A 751 46.07 -0.26 -3.21
N ASP A 752 46.59 -0.77 -4.32
CA ASP A 752 45.80 -1.26 -5.46
C ASP A 752 44.77 -2.34 -5.05
N ALA A 753 45.00 -3.07 -3.94
CA ALA A 753 44.07 -4.10 -3.48
C ALA A 753 42.79 -3.52 -2.91
N ALA A 754 42.91 -2.47 -2.10
CA ALA A 754 41.74 -1.81 -1.51
C ALA A 754 40.87 -1.11 -2.58
N GLU A 755 41.50 -0.43 -3.54
CA GLU A 755 40.75 0.23 -4.64
C GLU A 755 40.01 -0.79 -5.52
N ARG A 756 40.67 -1.92 -5.86
CA ARG A 756 40.03 -3.01 -6.60
C ARG A 756 38.85 -3.62 -5.81
N ALA A 757 39.04 -3.83 -4.52
CA ALA A 757 38.02 -4.37 -3.67
C ALA A 757 36.80 -3.42 -3.66
N VAL A 758 36.98 -2.13 -3.49
CA VAL A 758 35.89 -1.13 -3.49
C VAL A 758 35.15 -1.07 -4.84
N VAL A 759 35.91 -1.06 -5.98
CA VAL A 759 35.25 -1.07 -7.30
C VAL A 759 34.48 -2.35 -7.53
N THR A 760 35.07 -3.51 -7.16
CA THR A 760 34.39 -4.80 -7.34
C THR A 760 33.17 -4.91 -6.42
N SER A 761 33.31 -4.46 -5.17
CA SER A 761 32.20 -4.37 -4.21
C SER A 761 31.05 -3.50 -4.73
N ALA A 762 31.35 -2.30 -5.22
CA ALA A 762 30.31 -1.45 -5.82
C ALA A 762 29.63 -2.12 -7.02
N LEU A 763 30.38 -2.82 -7.88
CA LEU A 763 29.82 -3.55 -9.02
C LEU A 763 28.96 -4.74 -8.56
N THR A 764 29.36 -5.50 -7.54
CA THR A 764 28.53 -6.59 -7.00
C THR A 764 27.26 -6.05 -6.34
N THR A 765 27.33 -4.93 -5.62
CA THR A 765 26.18 -4.23 -5.07
C THR A 765 25.24 -3.73 -6.18
N LEU A 766 25.78 -3.16 -7.27
CA LEU A 766 25.00 -2.77 -8.44
C LEU A 766 24.39 -3.98 -9.16
N CYS A 767 25.05 -5.15 -9.18
CA CYS A 767 24.44 -6.38 -9.70
C CYS A 767 23.26 -6.85 -8.84
N GLY A 768 23.34 -6.75 -7.51
CA GLY A 768 22.27 -7.11 -6.60
C GLY A 768 21.08 -6.15 -6.70
N PHE A 769 21.29 -4.87 -6.40
CA PHE A 769 20.24 -3.85 -6.42
C PHE A 769 19.82 -3.47 -7.83
N GLY A 770 20.75 -3.39 -8.77
CA GLY A 770 20.44 -3.08 -10.16
C GLY A 770 19.55 -4.12 -10.82
N ALA A 771 19.61 -5.38 -10.38
CA ALA A 771 18.67 -6.40 -10.83
C ALA A 771 17.23 -6.10 -10.42
N LEU A 772 17.00 -5.45 -9.27
CA LEU A 772 15.66 -5.01 -8.86
C LEU A 772 15.05 -3.97 -9.81
N SER A 773 15.88 -3.16 -10.50
CA SER A 773 15.39 -2.20 -11.49
C SER A 773 14.82 -2.83 -12.78
N VAL A 774 14.96 -4.15 -12.94
CA VAL A 774 14.31 -4.93 -14.02
C VAL A 774 12.96 -5.52 -13.56
N ALA A 775 12.62 -5.43 -12.28
CA ALA A 775 11.37 -5.91 -11.73
C ALA A 775 10.18 -5.14 -12.32
N ARG A 776 9.07 -5.84 -12.52
CA ARG A 776 7.79 -5.23 -12.91
C ARG A 776 7.03 -4.67 -11.71
N HIS A 777 7.23 -5.26 -10.53
CA HIS A 777 6.57 -4.81 -9.32
C HIS A 777 7.12 -3.45 -8.89
N PRO A 778 6.27 -2.39 -8.77
CA PRO A 778 6.74 -1.02 -8.52
C PRO A 778 7.59 -0.87 -7.26
N ALA A 779 7.27 -1.60 -6.19
CA ALA A 779 8.04 -1.57 -4.94
C ALA A 779 9.49 -2.05 -5.12
N MET A 780 9.70 -3.16 -5.84
CA MET A 780 11.04 -3.70 -6.11
C MET A 780 11.82 -2.79 -7.06
N PHE A 781 11.17 -2.32 -8.14
CA PHE A 781 11.76 -1.36 -9.07
C PHE A 781 12.20 -0.08 -8.36
N SER A 782 11.31 0.50 -7.55
CA SER A 782 11.55 1.74 -6.81
C SER A 782 12.77 1.63 -5.88
N LEU A 783 12.87 0.53 -5.14
CA LEU A 783 14.02 0.27 -4.27
C LEU A 783 15.32 0.10 -5.10
N GLY A 784 15.28 -0.69 -6.16
CA GLY A 784 16.44 -0.96 -7.01
C GLY A 784 17.01 0.29 -7.63
N ILE A 785 16.18 1.06 -8.33
CA ILE A 785 16.62 2.29 -9.03
C ILE A 785 17.16 3.33 -8.03
N THR A 786 16.51 3.48 -6.87
CA THR A 786 16.93 4.44 -5.84
C THR A 786 18.33 4.14 -5.33
N VAL A 787 18.63 2.86 -5.05
CA VAL A 787 19.98 2.46 -4.59
C VAL A 787 21.01 2.63 -5.70
N VAL A 788 20.69 2.30 -6.95
CA VAL A 788 21.60 2.52 -8.08
C VAL A 788 21.94 4.00 -8.24
N LEU A 789 20.94 4.89 -8.15
CA LEU A 789 21.14 6.34 -8.23
C LEU A 789 22.01 6.88 -7.09
N GLY A 790 22.00 6.25 -5.92
CA GLY A 790 22.85 6.64 -4.79
C GLY A 790 24.27 6.06 -4.83
N ILE A 791 24.41 4.78 -5.16
CA ILE A 791 25.67 4.04 -5.08
C ILE A 791 26.69 4.50 -6.15
N ILE A 792 26.24 4.76 -7.38
CA ILE A 792 27.14 5.19 -8.47
C ILE A 792 27.87 6.49 -8.12
N PRO A 793 27.21 7.59 -7.75
CA PRO A 793 27.92 8.83 -7.37
C PRO A 793 28.68 8.69 -6.05
N ALA A 794 28.24 7.87 -5.10
CA ALA A 794 28.99 7.59 -3.87
C ALA A 794 30.31 6.90 -4.15
N MET A 795 30.31 5.87 -5.02
CA MET A 795 31.53 5.19 -5.48
C MET A 795 32.48 6.16 -6.21
N ALA A 796 31.94 6.96 -7.11
CA ALA A 796 32.72 7.97 -7.84
C ALA A 796 33.37 8.98 -6.87
N CYS A 797 32.64 9.44 -5.86
CA CYS A 797 33.16 10.30 -4.80
C CYS A 797 34.30 9.62 -4.03
N ALA A 798 34.13 8.36 -3.63
CA ALA A 798 35.13 7.61 -2.88
C ALA A 798 36.44 7.43 -3.68
N LEU A 799 36.34 7.16 -4.98
CA LEU A 799 37.49 6.86 -5.85
C LEU A 799 38.19 8.11 -6.40
N LEU A 800 37.48 9.22 -6.58
CA LEU A 800 38.03 10.42 -7.22
C LEU A 800 38.20 11.59 -6.23
N VAL A 801 37.17 11.88 -5.42
CA VAL A 801 37.14 13.07 -4.55
C VAL A 801 37.97 12.85 -3.28
N ILE A 802 37.83 11.71 -2.58
CA ILE A 802 38.61 11.42 -1.37
C ILE A 802 40.12 11.46 -1.66
N PRO A 803 40.62 10.79 -2.70
CA PRO A 803 42.04 10.87 -3.07
C PRO A 803 42.51 12.28 -3.39
N ALA A 804 41.67 13.08 -4.06
CA ALA A 804 42.03 14.46 -4.40
C ALA A 804 42.16 15.36 -3.15
N LEU A 805 41.34 15.11 -2.10
CA LEU A 805 41.37 15.85 -0.85
C LEU A 805 42.52 15.40 0.08
N GLN A 806 42.83 14.11 0.20
CA GLN A 806 43.88 13.59 1.11
C GLN A 806 45.28 14.08 0.79
N HIS A 807 45.60 14.31 -0.48
CA HIS A 807 46.92 14.85 -0.85
C HIS A 807 47.17 16.31 -0.44
N ARG A 808 46.11 17.07 -0.14
CA ARG A 808 46.23 18.46 0.32
C ARG A 808 46.72 18.55 1.79
N THR A 809 46.38 17.57 2.61
CA THR A 809 46.69 17.54 4.03
C THR A 809 48.14 17.07 4.30
N THR A 810 48.74 16.35 3.37
CA THR A 810 50.14 15.86 3.50
C THR A 810 51.17 16.80 2.86
N GLY A 811 50.79 17.68 1.95
CA GLY A 811 51.68 18.58 1.24
C GLY A 811 51.98 19.92 1.96
N GLU A 812 51.28 20.25 3.06
CA GLU A 812 51.51 21.48 3.81
C GLU A 812 52.40 21.29 5.06
N LEU A 813 52.96 20.10 5.27
CA LEU A 813 53.82 19.76 6.41
C LEU A 813 55.26 19.36 6.01
N GLU A 814 55.70 19.66 4.80
CA GLU A 814 57.14 19.65 4.48
C GLU A 814 57.69 21.09 4.48
N PRO A 815 58.75 21.40 5.30
CA PRO A 815 59.32 22.73 5.40
C PRO A 815 60.02 23.19 4.14
#